data_d0896dcdbf760c5fc14370740fbb5909
#
_entry.id   d0896dcdbf760c5fc14370740fbb5909
#
_cell.length_a   1.000
_cell.length_b   1.000
_cell.length_c   1.000
_cell.angle_alpha   90.00
_cell.angle_beta   90.00
_cell.angle_gamma   90.00
#
_symmetry.space_group_name_H-M   'P 1'
#
loop_
_entity.id
_entity.type
_entity.pdbx_description
1 polymer ?
#
loop_
_entity_poly.entity_id
_entity_poly.type
_entity_poly.pdbx_seq_one_letter_code
_entity_poly.pdbx_strand_id
1 'polypeptide(L)'
;MATVPPSAESPALPLAVPVTGRRLHVMNVILSRGFAGSERAAVEACAALSRRHDVALVVRSDHRDRSGISLLDELEPGIEVFEVPPRWRTQQRLAEIIEQWRPDIIHTHLRRGTRYVARIKRTARHVSTLHLHLNGPHYLRTDALFCISEWQMATVPSAYRGRTWLVPNSLVPHPRLPPERIRQLRAELGAGDDDFLIGGVGRIVPRKGFDVLLQAFAQADLPQAKLVIVGDGSERASLQRLVADGVRFEGFRRDVKDLYQAFDLFVCPSRYEPFGRVIAEALDSGVPVIACESEGPRDLARRYPIDLVPVDDAAQMAAALRRHHAAGRRRIESDLSEFSLEHTAARMEQAYWAALSSASAATVSESGFAATPRSTAAVANAPPARVLFSPVSGPGGAGELMRCLTIARELAKQDPSADIRFLMSRHAVFRESVNFPIIDCDASPTLSTPQVLATIESFRPDVMVFDNSGRTSQLRAAKRAGARLVFSSRAPKLRWKAFRIKWMRLLDEHWIVFPRFVTGGLSRVERLKLRFFPRYAVRRFDTLFTPSEPAARDAWLAGHGLESGAFVVFVPGGRGEATRVAEPAELFIAAAREFSAATGQRTVVLTGRKSVAPSDDPNLVLLSRIEPDQVQYLLAAALLVVSNGGSTMIHVLAHGRPLVAIPLAGDQDRRIRRAVRLQIADTAGRTPQAVAEVAARLLREPERRAAMCRHTAELGIANGVTEAVAALLALARRGK
;
A
#
# COMPACT_ATOMS: atom_id res chain seq x y z
N MET A 1 -42.27 -13.37 2.12
CA MET A 1 -41.77 -14.65 1.61
C MET A 1 -41.64 -14.53 0.09
N ALA A 2 -40.43 -14.26 -0.38
CA ALA A 2 -40.10 -14.28 -1.81
C ALA A 2 -38.96 -15.28 -1.97
N THR A 3 -39.25 -16.37 -2.66
CA THR A 3 -38.33 -17.47 -2.94
C THR A 3 -37.28 -17.01 -3.93
N VAL A 4 -36.02 -17.04 -3.50
CA VAL A 4 -34.83 -16.87 -4.35
C VAL A 4 -34.67 -18.17 -5.16
N PRO A 5 -34.47 -18.10 -6.49
CA PRO A 5 -34.21 -19.28 -7.30
C PRO A 5 -32.80 -19.85 -6.99
N PRO A 6 -32.59 -21.16 -7.09
CA PRO A 6 -31.31 -21.79 -6.82
C PRO A 6 -30.28 -21.32 -7.84
N SER A 7 -29.12 -20.88 -7.33
CA SER A 7 -27.94 -20.51 -8.10
C SER A 7 -27.42 -21.71 -8.91
N ALA A 8 -27.10 -21.47 -10.18
CA ALA A 8 -26.49 -22.44 -11.07
C ALA A 8 -25.26 -23.12 -10.42
N GLU A 9 -25.32 -24.43 -10.33
CA GLU A 9 -24.19 -25.28 -9.93
C GLU A 9 -23.00 -25.00 -10.83
N SER A 10 -21.89 -24.54 -10.25
CA SER A 10 -20.60 -24.54 -10.93
C SER A 10 -20.27 -26.02 -11.26
N PRO A 11 -19.89 -26.34 -12.50
CA PRO A 11 -19.61 -27.71 -12.86
C PRO A 11 -18.44 -28.22 -12.02
N ALA A 12 -18.71 -29.19 -11.15
CA ALA A 12 -17.68 -30.02 -10.52
C ALA A 12 -16.92 -30.72 -11.67
N LEU A 13 -15.74 -30.24 -11.98
CA LEU A 13 -14.85 -30.92 -12.95
C LEU A 13 -14.53 -32.31 -12.38
N PRO A 14 -14.73 -33.39 -13.17
CA PRO A 14 -14.41 -34.72 -12.71
C PRO A 14 -12.93 -34.80 -12.35
N LEU A 15 -12.61 -35.29 -11.15
CA LEU A 15 -11.25 -35.56 -10.63
C LEU A 15 -10.57 -36.75 -11.34
N ALA A 16 -10.75 -36.93 -12.64
CA ALA A 16 -10.01 -37.91 -13.40
C ALA A 16 -8.59 -37.41 -13.66
N VAL A 17 -7.68 -37.66 -12.74
CA VAL A 17 -6.25 -37.55 -12.97
C VAL A 17 -5.90 -38.60 -14.02
N PRO A 18 -5.22 -38.29 -15.14
CA PRO A 18 -4.72 -39.34 -16.03
C PRO A 18 -3.77 -40.23 -15.23
N VAL A 19 -4.15 -41.47 -15.04
CA VAL A 19 -3.29 -42.48 -14.38
C VAL A 19 -2.19 -42.85 -15.37
N THR A 20 -1.19 -42.01 -15.53
CA THR A 20 -0.07 -42.26 -16.45
C THR A 20 1.03 -43.09 -15.84
N GLY A 21 0.95 -43.41 -14.54
CA GLY A 21 2.00 -44.16 -13.81
C GLY A 21 3.37 -43.48 -13.76
N ARG A 22 3.55 -42.35 -14.46
CA ARG A 22 4.81 -41.59 -14.53
C ARG A 22 4.92 -40.63 -13.35
N ARG A 23 6.03 -40.66 -12.63
CA ARG A 23 6.39 -39.63 -11.65
C ARG A 23 6.93 -38.41 -12.38
N LEU A 24 6.52 -37.22 -11.96
CA LEU A 24 7.04 -35.94 -12.42
C LEU A 24 8.18 -35.48 -11.51
N HIS A 25 9.15 -34.79 -12.09
CA HIS A 25 10.13 -34.04 -11.33
C HIS A 25 9.60 -32.62 -11.08
N VAL A 26 9.15 -32.32 -9.85
CA VAL A 26 8.52 -31.04 -9.47
C VAL A 26 9.44 -30.24 -8.56
N MET A 27 9.96 -29.12 -9.06
CA MET A 27 10.82 -28.22 -8.31
C MET A 27 10.03 -27.06 -7.75
N ASN A 28 9.80 -27.01 -6.44
CA ASN A 28 9.21 -25.89 -5.75
C ASN A 28 10.26 -24.82 -5.43
N VAL A 29 9.96 -23.54 -5.71
CA VAL A 29 10.89 -22.42 -5.50
C VAL A 29 10.24 -21.35 -4.63
N ILE A 30 10.70 -21.21 -3.39
CA ILE A 30 10.25 -20.15 -2.47
C ILE A 30 11.44 -19.43 -1.85
N LEU A 31 11.59 -18.14 -2.19
CA LEU A 31 12.77 -17.34 -1.84
C LEU A 31 12.42 -16.26 -0.80
N SER A 32 11.65 -16.61 0.22
CA SER A 32 11.31 -15.79 1.39
C SER A 32 12.18 -16.14 2.61
N ARG A 33 11.90 -15.53 3.74
CA ARG A 33 12.52 -15.82 5.04
C ARG A 33 11.44 -16.09 6.06
N GLY A 34 11.72 -16.97 7.00
CA GLY A 34 10.80 -17.34 8.07
C GLY A 34 9.72 -18.32 7.62
N PHE A 35 8.66 -18.39 8.40
CA PHE A 35 7.54 -19.27 8.18
C PHE A 35 6.21 -18.54 8.40
N ALA A 36 5.41 -18.41 7.36
CA ALA A 36 4.10 -17.77 7.37
C ALA A 36 3.15 -18.53 6.43
N GLY A 37 1.95 -18.03 6.17
CA GLY A 37 0.94 -18.74 5.39
C GLY A 37 1.37 -19.18 3.98
N SER A 38 2.19 -18.40 3.28
CA SER A 38 2.72 -18.76 1.95
C SER A 38 3.80 -19.84 2.01
N GLU A 39 4.65 -19.79 3.03
CA GLU A 39 5.70 -20.77 3.28
C GLU A 39 5.09 -22.11 3.72
N ARG A 40 4.08 -22.06 4.60
CA ARG A 40 3.30 -23.21 5.00
C ARG A 40 2.64 -23.89 3.79
N ALA A 41 1.96 -23.11 2.93
CA ALA A 41 1.34 -23.65 1.72
C ALA A 41 2.35 -24.33 0.77
N ALA A 42 3.58 -23.79 0.67
CA ALA A 42 4.64 -24.40 -0.15
C ALA A 42 5.13 -25.71 0.45
N VAL A 43 5.34 -25.79 1.76
CA VAL A 43 5.75 -27.03 2.47
C VAL A 43 4.67 -28.10 2.37
N GLU A 44 3.40 -27.74 2.63
CA GLU A 44 2.25 -28.65 2.49
C GLU A 44 2.11 -29.19 1.06
N ALA A 45 2.32 -28.33 0.04
CA ALA A 45 2.32 -28.75 -1.36
C ALA A 45 3.47 -29.73 -1.66
N CYS A 46 4.67 -29.49 -1.14
CA CYS A 46 5.80 -30.41 -1.29
C CYS A 46 5.48 -31.77 -0.66
N ALA A 47 4.96 -31.80 0.57
CA ALA A 47 4.59 -33.02 1.27
C ALA A 47 3.51 -33.84 0.54
N ALA A 48 2.46 -33.17 0.03
CA ALA A 48 1.39 -33.83 -0.71
C ALA A 48 1.87 -34.41 -2.05
N LEU A 49 2.70 -33.68 -2.76
CA LEU A 49 3.21 -34.07 -4.08
C LEU A 49 4.29 -35.16 -3.99
N SER A 50 5.11 -35.18 -2.92
CA SER A 50 6.20 -36.15 -2.75
C SER A 50 5.72 -37.58 -2.67
N ARG A 51 4.46 -37.81 -2.27
CA ARG A 51 3.83 -39.14 -2.25
C ARG A 51 3.72 -39.77 -3.65
N ARG A 52 3.62 -38.93 -4.70
CA ARG A 52 3.39 -39.38 -6.10
C ARG A 52 4.46 -38.94 -7.08
N HIS A 53 5.26 -37.96 -6.73
CA HIS A 53 6.24 -37.28 -7.60
C HIS A 53 7.59 -37.18 -6.90
N ASP A 54 8.63 -36.92 -7.68
CA ASP A 54 9.94 -36.57 -7.16
C ASP A 54 9.97 -35.05 -6.94
N VAL A 55 10.10 -34.64 -5.69
CA VAL A 55 9.93 -33.23 -5.30
C VAL A 55 11.24 -32.67 -4.76
N ALA A 56 11.62 -31.51 -5.27
CA ALA A 56 12.69 -30.70 -4.71
C ALA A 56 12.16 -29.34 -4.25
N LEU A 57 12.80 -28.77 -3.23
CA LEU A 57 12.52 -27.46 -2.69
C LEU A 57 13.75 -26.56 -2.80
N VAL A 58 13.63 -25.42 -3.48
CA VAL A 58 14.69 -24.41 -3.57
C VAL A 58 14.38 -23.24 -2.66
N VAL A 59 15.29 -22.99 -1.73
CA VAL A 59 15.21 -21.91 -0.74
C VAL A 59 16.43 -20.98 -0.83
N ARG A 60 16.43 -19.89 -0.09
CA ARG A 60 17.60 -19.04 0.07
C ARG A 60 18.51 -19.60 1.17
N SER A 61 19.82 -19.45 1.07
CA SER A 61 20.75 -19.82 2.13
C SER A 61 20.54 -19.02 3.43
N ASP A 62 19.95 -17.80 3.34
CA ASP A 62 19.50 -17.02 4.49
C ASP A 62 17.97 -17.13 4.71
N HIS A 63 17.42 -18.34 4.69
CA HIS A 63 16.00 -18.66 4.79
C HIS A 63 15.40 -18.41 6.18
N ARG A 64 16.22 -18.35 7.25
CA ARG A 64 15.76 -18.07 8.61
C ARG A 64 15.43 -16.59 8.79
N ASP A 65 14.41 -16.28 9.54
CA ASP A 65 14.09 -14.91 9.96
C ASP A 65 14.92 -14.47 11.19
N ARG A 66 14.61 -13.31 11.74
CA ARG A 66 15.32 -12.76 12.91
C ARG A 66 15.11 -13.56 14.20
N SER A 67 14.05 -14.35 14.26
CA SER A 67 13.73 -15.24 15.39
C SER A 67 14.27 -16.64 15.19
N GLY A 68 15.06 -16.88 14.13
CA GLY A 68 15.62 -18.20 13.81
C GLY A 68 14.65 -19.15 13.14
N ILE A 69 13.40 -18.77 12.87
CA ILE A 69 12.36 -19.61 12.30
C ILE A 69 12.57 -19.77 10.79
N SER A 70 12.40 -20.99 10.30
CA SER A 70 12.49 -21.35 8.88
C SER A 70 11.36 -22.25 8.44
N LEU A 71 11.03 -22.18 7.15
CA LEU A 71 10.12 -23.13 6.52
C LEU A 71 10.69 -24.56 6.49
N LEU A 72 12.01 -24.73 6.55
CA LEU A 72 12.67 -26.05 6.58
C LEU A 72 12.44 -26.79 7.90
N ASP A 73 12.11 -26.05 8.98
CA ASP A 73 11.82 -26.66 10.28
C ASP A 73 10.51 -27.48 10.28
N GLU A 74 9.67 -27.31 9.23
CA GLU A 74 8.37 -27.97 9.04
C GLU A 74 8.35 -28.85 7.78
N LEU A 75 9.48 -29.07 7.12
CA LEU A 75 9.57 -29.87 5.90
C LEU A 75 9.64 -31.37 6.24
N GLU A 76 8.83 -32.18 5.54
CA GLU A 76 8.86 -33.65 5.69
C GLU A 76 10.21 -34.23 5.21
N PRO A 77 10.72 -35.29 5.88
CA PRO A 77 11.93 -36.01 5.44
C PRO A 77 11.77 -36.54 4.01
N GLY A 78 12.89 -36.60 3.26
CA GLY A 78 12.92 -37.17 1.91
C GLY A 78 12.68 -36.20 0.77
N ILE A 79 12.38 -34.94 1.06
CA ILE A 79 12.31 -33.85 0.05
C ILE A 79 13.71 -33.27 -0.13
N GLU A 80 14.21 -33.29 -1.37
CA GLU A 80 15.54 -32.72 -1.69
C GLU A 80 15.53 -31.19 -1.59
N VAL A 81 16.50 -30.62 -0.85
CA VAL A 81 16.57 -29.18 -0.61
C VAL A 81 17.80 -28.58 -1.26
N PHE A 82 17.58 -27.55 -2.07
CA PHE A 82 18.64 -26.76 -2.67
C PHE A 82 18.66 -25.35 -2.09
N GLU A 83 19.85 -24.85 -1.81
CA GLU A 83 20.02 -23.48 -1.36
C GLU A 83 20.59 -22.58 -2.46
N VAL A 84 20.05 -21.36 -2.56
CA VAL A 84 20.57 -20.32 -3.45
C VAL A 84 21.04 -19.12 -2.66
N PRO A 85 22.23 -18.53 -2.98
CA PRO A 85 22.75 -17.37 -2.30
C PRO A 85 21.85 -16.14 -2.56
N PRO A 86 21.77 -15.18 -1.63
CA PRO A 86 20.99 -13.97 -1.83
C PRO A 86 21.62 -13.04 -2.87
N ARG A 87 20.81 -12.10 -3.43
CA ARG A 87 21.21 -11.01 -4.34
C ARG A 87 21.58 -11.47 -5.76
N TRP A 88 22.78 -11.09 -6.28
CA TRP A 88 23.13 -11.19 -7.70
C TRP A 88 23.42 -12.62 -8.17
N ARG A 89 23.93 -13.50 -7.32
CA ARG A 89 24.21 -14.91 -7.64
C ARG A 89 22.99 -15.82 -7.62
N THR A 90 21.84 -15.37 -7.06
CA THR A 90 20.61 -16.17 -6.96
C THR A 90 20.16 -16.71 -8.33
N GLN A 91 20.19 -15.88 -9.37
CA GLN A 91 19.68 -16.28 -10.68
C GLN A 91 20.60 -17.32 -11.36
N GLN A 92 21.90 -17.14 -11.24
CA GLN A 92 22.90 -18.06 -11.80
C GLN A 92 22.80 -19.42 -11.10
N ARG A 93 22.85 -19.44 -9.76
CA ARG A 93 22.76 -20.71 -9.01
C ARG A 93 21.46 -21.44 -9.24
N LEU A 94 20.34 -20.72 -9.35
CA LEU A 94 19.04 -21.31 -9.66
C LEU A 94 19.03 -21.92 -11.10
N ALA A 95 19.70 -21.31 -12.05
CA ALA A 95 19.82 -21.87 -13.41
C ALA A 95 20.64 -23.18 -13.41
N GLU A 96 21.77 -23.21 -12.68
CA GLU A 96 22.61 -24.40 -12.50
C GLU A 96 21.82 -25.54 -11.88
N ILE A 97 21.04 -25.29 -10.81
CA ILE A 97 20.20 -26.30 -10.16
C ILE A 97 19.13 -26.83 -11.13
N ILE A 98 18.47 -25.97 -11.88
CA ILE A 98 17.45 -26.37 -12.89
C ILE A 98 18.08 -27.26 -13.97
N GLU A 99 19.27 -26.91 -14.45
CA GLU A 99 19.98 -27.68 -15.45
C GLU A 99 20.43 -29.05 -14.93
N GLN A 100 20.91 -29.12 -13.69
CA GLN A 100 21.38 -30.32 -13.02
C GLN A 100 20.22 -31.26 -12.68
N TRP A 101 19.15 -30.74 -12.05
CA TRP A 101 18.05 -31.55 -11.52
C TRP A 101 16.98 -31.89 -12.60
N ARG A 102 16.94 -31.12 -13.71
CA ARG A 102 16.08 -31.32 -14.89
C ARG A 102 14.59 -31.50 -14.52
N PRO A 103 13.95 -30.52 -13.88
CA PRO A 103 12.53 -30.62 -13.52
C PRO A 103 11.64 -30.68 -14.78
N ASP A 104 10.52 -31.41 -14.69
CA ASP A 104 9.40 -31.30 -15.62
C ASP A 104 8.63 -29.99 -15.36
N ILE A 105 8.41 -29.71 -14.06
CA ILE A 105 7.68 -28.54 -13.57
C ILE A 105 8.55 -27.72 -12.61
N ILE A 106 8.57 -26.41 -12.80
CA ILE A 106 9.09 -25.48 -11.81
C ILE A 106 7.91 -24.70 -11.24
N HIS A 107 7.54 -24.99 -10.00
CA HIS A 107 6.47 -24.33 -9.29
C HIS A 107 7.03 -23.25 -8.37
N THR A 108 6.72 -21.99 -8.66
CA THR A 108 7.23 -20.86 -7.90
C THR A 108 6.17 -20.26 -6.97
N HIS A 109 6.58 -19.94 -5.75
CA HIS A 109 5.78 -19.24 -4.77
C HIS A 109 6.31 -17.83 -4.59
N LEU A 110 5.41 -16.85 -4.46
CA LEU A 110 5.73 -15.44 -4.27
C LEU A 110 6.53 -14.80 -5.43
N ARG A 111 6.48 -13.49 -5.49
CA ARG A 111 7.05 -12.67 -6.56
C ARG A 111 8.55 -12.89 -6.83
N ARG A 112 9.34 -13.19 -5.78
CA ARG A 112 10.80 -13.28 -5.94
C ARG A 112 11.21 -14.53 -6.73
N GLY A 113 10.71 -15.71 -6.37
CA GLY A 113 10.93 -16.95 -7.11
C GLY A 113 10.49 -16.83 -8.56
N THR A 114 9.22 -16.45 -8.78
CA THR A 114 8.64 -16.25 -10.11
C THR A 114 9.47 -15.32 -10.98
N ARG A 115 9.98 -14.20 -10.41
CA ARG A 115 10.80 -13.24 -11.16
C ARG A 115 12.14 -13.81 -11.63
N TYR A 116 12.80 -14.66 -10.82
CA TYR A 116 14.07 -15.26 -11.22
C TYR A 116 13.86 -16.34 -12.26
N VAL A 117 12.93 -17.30 -12.02
CA VAL A 117 12.63 -18.40 -12.96
C VAL A 117 12.14 -17.87 -14.29
N ALA A 118 11.30 -16.85 -14.34
CA ALA A 118 10.81 -16.23 -15.58
C ALA A 118 11.91 -15.61 -16.47
N ARG A 119 13.16 -15.54 -16.01
CA ARG A 119 14.33 -15.02 -16.74
C ARG A 119 15.34 -16.08 -17.15
N ILE A 120 15.14 -17.32 -16.70
CA ILE A 120 16.02 -18.45 -17.00
C ILE A 120 15.48 -19.12 -18.27
N LYS A 121 16.37 -19.43 -19.23
CA LYS A 121 16.04 -20.29 -20.37
C LYS A 121 15.85 -21.71 -19.84
N ARG A 122 14.75 -22.35 -20.14
CA ARG A 122 14.36 -23.65 -19.58
C ARG A 122 13.48 -24.44 -20.55
N THR A 123 13.47 -25.74 -20.44
CA THR A 123 12.52 -26.66 -21.05
C THR A 123 11.33 -26.97 -20.13
N ALA A 124 11.58 -26.97 -18.83
CA ALA A 124 10.55 -27.17 -17.81
C ALA A 124 9.40 -26.17 -17.89
N ARG A 125 8.16 -26.61 -17.63
CA ARG A 125 7.02 -25.72 -17.51
C ARG A 125 7.09 -24.93 -16.21
N HIS A 126 6.77 -23.63 -16.29
CA HIS A 126 6.80 -22.72 -15.15
C HIS A 126 5.41 -22.41 -14.67
N VAL A 127 5.06 -22.90 -13.48
CA VAL A 127 3.82 -22.64 -12.78
C VAL A 127 4.07 -21.66 -11.61
N SER A 128 3.13 -20.82 -11.28
CA SER A 128 3.29 -19.91 -10.14
C SER A 128 2.00 -19.75 -9.33
N THR A 129 2.07 -19.94 -8.01
CA THR A 129 0.98 -19.62 -7.10
C THR A 129 0.94 -18.13 -6.74
N LEU A 130 -0.24 -17.54 -6.88
CA LEU A 130 -0.54 -16.16 -6.48
C LEU A 130 -0.99 -16.14 -5.01
N HIS A 131 -0.05 -16.01 -4.07
CA HIS A 131 -0.39 -15.84 -2.65
C HIS A 131 -0.95 -14.45 -2.30
N LEU A 132 -0.81 -13.50 -3.20
CA LEU A 132 -1.31 -12.11 -3.13
C LEU A 132 -1.86 -11.74 -4.51
N HIS A 133 -2.32 -10.48 -4.70
CA HIS A 133 -2.66 -10.00 -6.03
C HIS A 133 -1.50 -10.13 -7.03
N LEU A 134 -1.83 -10.28 -8.30
CA LEU A 134 -0.83 -10.35 -9.38
C LEU A 134 0.01 -9.07 -9.40
N ASN A 135 1.29 -9.18 -9.06
CA ASN A 135 2.18 -8.04 -8.88
C ASN A 135 3.46 -8.16 -9.72
N GLY A 136 3.32 -7.86 -11.00
CA GLY A 136 4.43 -7.67 -11.91
C GLY A 136 4.41 -8.57 -13.16
N PRO A 137 5.11 -8.16 -14.22
CA PRO A 137 5.02 -8.78 -15.57
C PRO A 137 5.66 -10.17 -15.66
N HIS A 138 6.38 -10.60 -14.63
CA HIS A 138 7.00 -11.95 -14.64
C HIS A 138 5.98 -13.06 -14.46
N TYR A 139 4.83 -12.80 -13.83
CA TYR A 139 3.71 -13.74 -13.77
C TYR A 139 3.11 -13.98 -15.16
N LEU A 140 3.12 -12.98 -16.05
CA LEU A 140 2.64 -13.13 -17.44
C LEU A 140 3.54 -14.02 -18.31
N ARG A 141 4.69 -14.45 -17.80
CA ARG A 141 5.65 -15.35 -18.47
C ARG A 141 5.60 -16.78 -17.92
N THR A 142 4.64 -17.09 -17.09
CA THR A 142 4.42 -18.46 -16.60
C THR A 142 3.52 -19.21 -17.56
N ASP A 143 3.65 -20.52 -17.60
CA ASP A 143 2.81 -21.41 -18.41
C ASP A 143 1.45 -21.61 -17.73
N ALA A 144 1.39 -21.60 -16.39
CA ALA A 144 0.16 -21.59 -15.63
C ALA A 144 0.26 -20.73 -14.36
N LEU A 145 -0.89 -20.18 -13.94
CA LEU A 145 -1.07 -19.47 -12.67
C LEU A 145 -2.07 -20.21 -11.79
N PHE A 146 -1.67 -20.46 -10.55
CA PHE A 146 -2.56 -20.96 -9.51
C PHE A 146 -3.08 -19.77 -8.70
N CYS A 147 -4.37 -19.55 -8.75
CA CYS A 147 -5.12 -18.58 -7.95
C CYS A 147 -5.65 -19.30 -6.72
N ILE A 148 -5.42 -18.76 -5.52
CA ILE A 148 -5.89 -19.38 -4.27
C ILE A 148 -7.33 -18.99 -3.92
N SER A 149 -7.95 -18.08 -4.68
CA SER A 149 -9.33 -17.61 -4.51
C SER A 149 -9.91 -17.15 -5.85
N GLU A 150 -11.24 -17.16 -5.97
CA GLU A 150 -11.95 -16.80 -7.21
C GLU A 150 -11.68 -15.35 -7.64
N TRP A 151 -11.66 -14.42 -6.70
CA TRP A 151 -11.38 -13.02 -7.00
C TRP A 151 -10.02 -12.82 -7.71
N GLN A 152 -9.02 -13.67 -7.42
CA GLN A 152 -7.73 -13.60 -8.11
C GLN A 152 -7.85 -13.99 -9.58
N MET A 153 -8.65 -15.01 -9.91
CA MET A 153 -8.89 -15.39 -11.30
C MET A 153 -9.49 -14.24 -12.10
N ALA A 154 -10.46 -13.53 -11.52
CA ALA A 154 -11.06 -12.35 -12.14
C ALA A 154 -10.08 -11.18 -12.34
N THR A 155 -8.97 -11.13 -11.60
CA THR A 155 -7.95 -10.08 -11.71
C THR A 155 -6.78 -10.42 -12.63
N VAL A 156 -6.72 -11.64 -13.18
CA VAL A 156 -5.70 -12.01 -14.16
C VAL A 156 -5.96 -11.27 -15.47
N PRO A 157 -4.98 -10.50 -16.00
CA PRO A 157 -5.18 -9.74 -17.23
C PRO A 157 -5.50 -10.62 -18.43
N SER A 158 -6.38 -10.17 -19.31
CA SER A 158 -6.71 -10.85 -20.59
C SER A 158 -5.49 -11.08 -21.51
N ALA A 159 -4.44 -10.29 -21.34
CA ALA A 159 -3.17 -10.47 -22.04
C ALA A 159 -2.33 -11.65 -21.53
N TYR A 160 -2.73 -12.33 -20.45
CA TYR A 160 -2.06 -13.54 -20.00
C TYR A 160 -2.33 -14.68 -20.98
N ARG A 161 -1.28 -15.34 -21.41
CA ARG A 161 -1.34 -16.42 -22.43
C ARG A 161 -1.32 -17.83 -21.86
N GLY A 162 -0.93 -17.97 -20.58
CA GLY A 162 -0.98 -19.25 -19.86
C GLY A 162 -2.38 -19.57 -19.35
N ARG A 163 -2.53 -20.73 -18.72
CA ARG A 163 -3.80 -21.15 -18.09
C ARG A 163 -3.88 -20.69 -16.63
N THR A 164 -5.08 -20.35 -16.20
CA THR A 164 -5.37 -20.07 -14.78
C THR A 164 -6.14 -21.23 -14.17
N TRP A 165 -5.78 -21.57 -12.94
CA TRP A 165 -6.39 -22.66 -12.18
C TRP A 165 -6.76 -22.14 -10.79
N LEU A 166 -7.95 -22.49 -10.31
CA LEU A 166 -8.33 -22.28 -8.92
C LEU A 166 -7.75 -23.42 -8.08
N VAL A 167 -6.71 -23.10 -7.33
CA VAL A 167 -6.03 -24.04 -6.42
C VAL A 167 -5.98 -23.38 -5.05
N PRO A 168 -7.02 -23.54 -4.22
CA PRO A 168 -7.06 -22.99 -2.86
C PRO A 168 -5.89 -23.48 -2.01
N ASN A 169 -5.56 -22.73 -0.97
CA ASN A 169 -4.62 -23.21 0.03
C ASN A 169 -5.19 -24.44 0.73
N SER A 170 -4.33 -25.44 0.94
CA SER A 170 -4.69 -26.63 1.71
C SER A 170 -5.00 -26.31 3.18
N LEU A 171 -5.85 -27.11 3.75
CA LEU A 171 -6.14 -27.19 5.18
C LEU A 171 -5.78 -28.59 5.65
N VAL A 172 -4.91 -28.67 6.64
CA VAL A 172 -4.64 -29.91 7.36
C VAL A 172 -5.57 -29.95 8.57
N PRO A 173 -6.59 -30.82 8.61
CA PRO A 173 -7.50 -30.92 9.74
C PRO A 173 -6.74 -31.11 11.05
N HIS A 174 -7.25 -30.52 12.12
CA HIS A 174 -6.64 -30.65 13.43
C HIS A 174 -7.43 -31.63 14.30
N PRO A 175 -6.79 -32.59 14.99
CA PRO A 175 -7.47 -33.49 15.90
C PRO A 175 -8.27 -32.76 16.97
N ARG A 176 -9.43 -33.28 17.31
CA ARG A 176 -10.24 -32.74 18.40
C ARG A 176 -9.56 -32.99 19.72
N LEU A 177 -9.41 -31.95 20.52
CA LEU A 177 -8.82 -32.05 21.86
C LEU A 177 -9.84 -32.56 22.86
N PRO A 178 -9.38 -33.32 23.90
CA PRO A 178 -10.24 -33.71 25.00
C PRO A 178 -10.72 -32.43 25.77
N PRO A 179 -11.93 -32.49 26.38
CA PRO A 179 -12.50 -31.36 27.11
C PRO A 179 -11.58 -30.76 28.17
N GLU A 180 -10.84 -31.62 28.88
CA GLU A 180 -9.88 -31.24 29.93
C GLU A 180 -8.77 -30.32 29.35
N ARG A 181 -8.24 -30.72 28.16
CA ARG A 181 -7.19 -29.89 27.50
C ARG A 181 -7.74 -28.56 27.04
N ILE A 182 -8.98 -28.53 26.57
CA ILE A 182 -9.66 -27.27 26.19
C ILE A 182 -9.82 -26.36 27.43
N ARG A 183 -10.28 -26.88 28.57
CA ARG A 183 -10.37 -26.11 29.84
C ARG A 183 -9.01 -25.58 30.27
N GLN A 184 -7.96 -26.42 30.21
CA GLN A 184 -6.61 -26.00 30.53
C GLN A 184 -6.13 -24.84 29.61
N LEU A 185 -6.35 -24.94 28.30
CA LEU A 185 -6.00 -23.88 27.34
C LEU A 185 -6.77 -22.59 27.63
N ARG A 186 -8.05 -22.67 27.96
CA ARG A 186 -8.84 -21.49 28.37
C ARG A 186 -8.25 -20.82 29.60
N ALA A 187 -7.90 -21.60 30.63
CA ALA A 187 -7.24 -21.07 31.83
C ALA A 187 -5.86 -20.44 31.52
N GLU A 188 -5.05 -21.09 30.68
CA GLU A 188 -3.79 -20.53 30.18
C GLU A 188 -3.99 -19.18 29.49
N LEU A 189 -5.09 -19.01 28.76
CA LEU A 189 -5.49 -17.76 28.07
C LEU A 189 -6.18 -16.75 29.00
N GLY A 190 -6.35 -17.05 30.27
CA GLY A 190 -6.97 -16.20 31.27
C GLY A 190 -8.49 -16.17 31.21
N ALA A 191 -9.12 -17.20 30.66
CA ALA A 191 -10.57 -17.36 30.60
C ALA A 191 -11.04 -18.51 31.48
N GLY A 192 -12.02 -18.23 32.33
CA GLY A 192 -12.73 -19.24 33.13
C GLY A 192 -13.81 -19.98 32.34
N ASP A 193 -14.51 -20.87 33.06
CA ASP A 193 -15.57 -21.68 32.44
C ASP A 193 -16.76 -20.85 31.99
N ASP A 194 -17.07 -19.73 32.65
CA ASP A 194 -18.19 -18.87 32.32
C ASP A 194 -17.82 -17.71 31.36
N ASP A 195 -16.54 -17.48 31.12
CA ASP A 195 -16.10 -16.42 30.22
C ASP A 195 -16.41 -16.75 28.75
N PHE A 196 -16.84 -15.78 27.96
CA PHE A 196 -16.97 -15.89 26.51
C PHE A 196 -15.64 -15.49 25.85
N LEU A 197 -14.93 -16.48 25.29
CA LEU A 197 -13.56 -16.29 24.78
C LEU A 197 -13.55 -15.99 23.28
N ILE A 198 -13.15 -14.77 22.93
CA ILE A 198 -13.02 -14.29 21.55
C ILE A 198 -11.54 -14.39 21.13
N GLY A 199 -11.27 -15.03 19.99
CA GLY A 199 -9.93 -15.20 19.44
C GLY A 199 -9.69 -14.38 18.18
N GLY A 200 -8.51 -13.76 18.08
CA GLY A 200 -7.98 -13.17 16.87
C GLY A 200 -6.58 -13.68 16.58
N VAL A 201 -6.31 -14.23 15.39
CA VAL A 201 -5.04 -14.85 15.04
C VAL A 201 -4.42 -14.21 13.80
N GLY A 202 -3.17 -13.80 13.89
CA GLY A 202 -2.43 -13.30 12.74
C GLY A 202 -1.26 -12.39 13.05
N ARG A 203 -0.53 -11.97 12.03
CA ARG A 203 0.54 -10.97 12.22
C ARG A 203 -0.03 -9.63 12.63
N ILE A 204 0.46 -9.04 13.70
CA ILE A 204 -0.02 -7.75 14.22
C ILE A 204 0.61 -6.60 13.41
N VAL A 205 -0.01 -6.34 12.25
CA VAL A 205 0.40 -5.30 11.28
C VAL A 205 -0.83 -4.56 10.76
N PRO A 206 -0.73 -3.32 10.23
CA PRO A 206 -1.89 -2.47 9.88
C PRO A 206 -2.95 -3.16 9.01
N ARG A 207 -2.52 -3.96 8.03
CA ARG A 207 -3.43 -4.65 7.11
C ARG A 207 -4.30 -5.73 7.78
N LYS A 208 -3.94 -6.17 9.01
CA LYS A 208 -4.67 -7.19 9.76
C LYS A 208 -5.78 -6.63 10.66
N GLY A 209 -5.86 -5.30 10.84
CA GLY A 209 -7.01 -4.62 11.41
C GLY A 209 -7.26 -4.87 12.90
N PHE A 210 -6.27 -5.35 13.68
CA PHE A 210 -6.46 -5.59 15.11
C PHE A 210 -6.78 -4.33 15.90
N ASP A 211 -6.42 -3.15 15.41
CA ASP A 211 -6.82 -1.85 15.94
C ASP A 211 -8.35 -1.68 15.88
N VAL A 212 -9.00 -2.09 14.79
CA VAL A 212 -10.46 -2.06 14.64
C VAL A 212 -11.14 -3.07 15.58
N LEU A 213 -10.57 -4.27 15.71
CA LEU A 213 -11.09 -5.27 16.65
C LEU A 213 -11.05 -4.80 18.10
N LEU A 214 -9.96 -4.15 18.53
CA LEU A 214 -9.85 -3.58 19.86
C LEU A 214 -10.90 -2.49 20.12
N GLN A 215 -11.09 -1.60 19.14
CA GLN A 215 -12.13 -0.58 19.21
C GLN A 215 -13.53 -1.18 19.28
N ALA A 216 -13.79 -2.21 18.47
CA ALA A 216 -15.08 -2.90 18.43
C ALA A 216 -15.35 -3.65 19.74
N PHE A 217 -14.35 -4.31 20.32
CA PHE A 217 -14.47 -5.00 21.61
C PHE A 217 -14.79 -4.03 22.73
N ALA A 218 -14.10 -2.89 22.81
CA ALA A 218 -14.38 -1.85 23.79
C ALA A 218 -15.80 -1.25 23.62
N GLN A 219 -16.25 -1.03 22.37
CA GLN A 219 -17.60 -0.52 22.09
C GLN A 219 -18.71 -1.57 22.31
N ALA A 220 -18.37 -2.85 22.24
CA ALA A 220 -19.36 -3.91 22.43
C ALA A 220 -19.80 -4.04 23.89
N ASP A 221 -18.94 -3.72 24.83
CA ASP A 221 -19.18 -3.73 26.29
C ASP A 221 -19.83 -5.06 26.74
N LEU A 222 -19.11 -6.16 26.52
CA LEU A 222 -19.61 -7.52 26.71
C LEU A 222 -19.28 -8.02 28.11
N PRO A 223 -20.28 -8.33 28.96
CA PRO A 223 -20.04 -8.90 30.27
C PRO A 223 -19.38 -10.29 30.15
N GLN A 224 -18.42 -10.58 31.02
CA GLN A 224 -17.72 -11.87 31.07
C GLN A 224 -17.10 -12.29 29.72
N ALA A 225 -16.72 -11.32 28.84
CA ALA A 225 -16.01 -11.62 27.61
C ALA A 225 -14.52 -11.34 27.74
N LYS A 226 -13.71 -12.20 27.14
CA LYS A 226 -12.26 -12.05 27.02
C LYS A 226 -11.86 -12.05 25.55
N LEU A 227 -10.95 -11.15 25.17
CA LEU A 227 -10.36 -11.09 23.84
C LEU A 227 -8.90 -11.51 23.87
N VAL A 228 -8.54 -12.52 23.11
CA VAL A 228 -7.16 -13.00 22.98
C VAL A 228 -6.67 -12.77 21.57
N ILE A 229 -5.55 -12.07 21.44
CA ILE A 229 -4.87 -11.82 20.15
C ILE A 229 -3.58 -12.63 20.11
N VAL A 230 -3.53 -13.61 19.18
CA VAL A 230 -2.39 -14.51 18.98
C VAL A 230 -1.58 -14.09 17.76
N GLY A 231 -0.31 -13.81 17.96
CA GLY A 231 0.62 -13.41 16.92
C GLY A 231 1.56 -12.31 17.35
N ASP A 232 2.44 -11.90 16.43
CA ASP A 232 3.40 -10.84 16.65
C ASP A 232 3.48 -9.90 15.43
N GLY A 233 4.05 -8.72 15.60
CA GLY A 233 4.18 -7.77 14.51
C GLY A 233 4.51 -6.35 14.95
N SER A 234 4.67 -5.48 13.95
CA SER A 234 5.13 -4.10 14.16
C SER A 234 4.19 -3.22 14.99
N GLU A 235 2.91 -3.59 15.12
CA GLU A 235 1.91 -2.82 15.88
C GLU A 235 1.65 -3.37 17.28
N ARG A 236 2.17 -4.56 17.63
CA ARG A 236 1.91 -5.18 18.93
C ARG A 236 2.13 -4.21 20.10
N ALA A 237 3.32 -3.60 20.19
CA ALA A 237 3.66 -2.71 21.29
C ALA A 237 2.81 -1.41 21.33
N SER A 238 2.30 -0.94 20.19
CA SER A 238 1.40 0.22 20.15
C SER A 238 -0.02 -0.16 20.55
N LEU A 239 -0.52 -1.30 20.11
CA LEU A 239 -1.85 -1.77 20.44
C LEU A 239 -1.96 -2.19 21.89
N GLN A 240 -0.94 -2.84 22.46
CA GLN A 240 -0.91 -3.20 23.88
C GLN A 240 -1.05 -2.00 24.83
N ARG A 241 -0.66 -0.80 24.41
CA ARG A 241 -0.82 0.43 25.22
C ARG A 241 -2.22 1.04 25.18
N LEU A 242 -3.07 0.56 24.26
CA LEU A 242 -4.43 1.08 24.04
C LEU A 242 -5.51 0.15 24.61
N VAL A 243 -5.10 -0.88 25.36
CA VAL A 243 -5.97 -1.99 25.75
C VAL A 243 -6.74 -1.66 27.02
N ALA A 244 -8.04 -1.97 26.99
CA ALA A 244 -8.91 -2.03 28.16
C ALA A 244 -8.80 -3.39 28.85
N ASP A 245 -9.38 -3.53 30.04
CA ASP A 245 -9.46 -4.80 30.76
C ASP A 245 -10.11 -5.90 29.90
N GLY A 246 -9.70 -7.15 30.12
CA GLY A 246 -10.24 -8.30 29.38
C GLY A 246 -9.55 -8.62 28.04
N VAL A 247 -8.53 -7.88 27.64
CA VAL A 247 -7.77 -8.15 26.39
C VAL A 247 -6.36 -8.65 26.65
N ARG A 248 -5.97 -9.72 25.98
CA ARG A 248 -4.65 -10.35 26.15
C ARG A 248 -3.93 -10.55 24.79
N PHE A 249 -2.61 -10.32 24.77
CA PHE A 249 -1.72 -10.56 23.62
C PHE A 249 -0.76 -11.70 23.93
N GLU A 250 -0.99 -12.87 23.33
CA GLU A 250 -0.19 -14.09 23.57
C GLU A 250 1.18 -14.10 22.87
N GLY A 251 1.37 -13.23 21.88
CA GLY A 251 2.56 -13.34 21.03
C GLY A 251 2.48 -14.47 20.03
N PHE A 252 3.61 -14.87 19.47
CA PHE A 252 3.68 -16.00 18.54
C PHE A 252 3.52 -17.31 19.30
N ARG A 253 2.57 -18.15 18.85
CA ARG A 253 2.29 -19.48 19.40
C ARG A 253 2.45 -20.53 18.28
N ARG A 254 3.09 -21.67 18.56
CA ARG A 254 3.18 -22.80 17.62
C ARG A 254 1.94 -23.67 17.66
N ASP A 255 1.29 -23.78 18.79
CA ASP A 255 0.08 -24.55 19.07
C ASP A 255 -1.21 -23.79 18.71
N VAL A 256 -1.16 -22.85 17.77
CA VAL A 256 -2.32 -22.00 17.41
C VAL A 256 -3.54 -22.82 16.98
N LYS A 257 -3.34 -24.01 16.41
CA LYS A 257 -4.45 -24.89 16.03
C LYS A 257 -5.22 -25.44 17.24
N ASP A 258 -4.54 -25.71 18.35
CA ASP A 258 -5.16 -26.06 19.61
C ASP A 258 -5.99 -24.90 20.16
N LEU A 259 -5.46 -23.67 20.08
CA LEU A 259 -6.11 -22.47 20.60
C LEU A 259 -7.44 -22.17 19.93
N TYR A 260 -7.62 -22.47 18.62
CA TYR A 260 -8.92 -22.29 17.98
C TYR A 260 -10.02 -23.08 18.70
N GLN A 261 -9.74 -24.29 19.20
CA GLN A 261 -10.73 -25.11 19.90
C GLN A 261 -11.13 -24.54 21.27
N ALA A 262 -10.30 -23.67 21.84
CA ALA A 262 -10.61 -22.97 23.10
C ALA A 262 -11.50 -21.72 22.88
N PHE A 263 -11.56 -21.13 21.68
CA PHE A 263 -12.36 -19.96 21.39
C PHE A 263 -13.85 -20.28 21.26
N ASP A 264 -14.69 -19.36 21.69
CA ASP A 264 -16.13 -19.41 21.50
C ASP A 264 -16.54 -18.63 20.21
N LEU A 265 -15.70 -17.66 19.80
CA LEU A 265 -15.85 -16.88 18.60
C LEU A 265 -14.47 -16.54 18.02
N PHE A 266 -14.32 -16.64 16.72
CA PHE A 266 -13.12 -16.19 16.02
C PHE A 266 -13.39 -14.92 15.21
N VAL A 267 -12.49 -13.94 15.28
CA VAL A 267 -12.61 -12.69 14.52
C VAL A 267 -11.39 -12.48 13.60
N CYS A 268 -11.66 -12.29 12.31
CA CYS A 268 -10.67 -11.93 11.30
C CYS A 268 -10.87 -10.48 10.84
N PRO A 269 -10.29 -9.46 11.51
CA PRO A 269 -10.54 -8.06 11.22
C PRO A 269 -9.73 -7.52 10.04
N SER A 270 -9.25 -8.40 9.15
CA SER A 270 -8.26 -8.08 8.12
C SER A 270 -8.80 -7.12 7.06
N ARG A 271 -8.15 -5.98 6.88
CA ARG A 271 -8.38 -5.04 5.77
C ARG A 271 -8.07 -5.64 4.40
N TYR A 272 -7.16 -6.60 4.38
CA TYR A 272 -6.77 -7.34 3.18
C TYR A 272 -6.39 -8.78 3.54
N GLU A 273 -7.18 -9.73 3.08
CA GLU A 273 -6.98 -11.16 3.28
C GLU A 273 -7.19 -11.90 1.94
N PRO A 274 -6.13 -12.39 1.30
CA PRO A 274 -6.25 -13.01 -0.03
C PRO A 274 -7.05 -14.31 -0.08
N PHE A 275 -7.01 -15.11 0.98
CA PHE A 275 -7.75 -16.38 1.09
C PHE A 275 -8.47 -16.47 2.43
N GLY A 276 -7.74 -16.38 3.55
CA GLY A 276 -8.31 -16.54 4.88
C GLY A 276 -8.01 -17.90 5.51
N ARG A 277 -6.76 -18.37 5.46
CA ARG A 277 -6.38 -19.65 6.14
C ARG A 277 -6.82 -19.70 7.59
N VAL A 278 -6.66 -18.60 8.33
CA VAL A 278 -7.09 -18.50 9.73
C VAL A 278 -8.61 -18.64 9.90
N ILE A 279 -9.39 -18.28 8.89
CA ILE A 279 -10.84 -18.48 8.85
C ILE A 279 -11.15 -19.97 8.65
N ALA A 280 -10.49 -20.61 7.66
CA ALA A 280 -10.67 -22.04 7.42
C ALA A 280 -10.24 -22.89 8.65
N GLU A 281 -9.15 -22.50 9.34
CA GLU A 281 -8.68 -23.15 10.57
C GLU A 281 -9.71 -22.99 11.73
N ALA A 282 -10.34 -21.83 11.85
CA ALA A 282 -11.42 -21.60 12.83
C ALA A 282 -12.67 -22.43 12.51
N LEU A 283 -13.10 -22.44 11.23
CA LEU A 283 -14.23 -23.26 10.78
C LEU A 283 -13.96 -24.76 10.99
N ASP A 284 -12.75 -25.25 10.69
CA ASP A 284 -12.34 -26.63 10.97
C ASP A 284 -12.46 -26.98 12.45
N SER A 285 -12.15 -26.04 13.32
CA SER A 285 -12.29 -26.18 14.77
C SER A 285 -13.75 -26.04 15.26
N GLY A 286 -14.70 -25.81 14.36
CA GLY A 286 -16.10 -25.64 14.68
C GLY A 286 -16.45 -24.30 15.35
N VAL A 287 -15.59 -23.29 15.21
CA VAL A 287 -15.77 -21.99 15.85
C VAL A 287 -16.52 -21.02 14.94
N PRO A 288 -17.59 -20.35 15.40
CA PRO A 288 -18.22 -19.28 14.66
C PRO A 288 -17.24 -18.16 14.28
N VAL A 289 -17.43 -17.56 13.09
CA VAL A 289 -16.48 -16.61 12.53
C VAL A 289 -17.15 -15.29 12.20
N ILE A 290 -16.56 -14.17 12.67
CA ILE A 290 -16.78 -12.84 12.13
C ILE A 290 -15.55 -12.47 11.28
N ALA A 291 -15.75 -11.96 10.08
CA ALA A 291 -14.66 -11.48 9.24
C ALA A 291 -14.97 -10.14 8.58
N CYS A 292 -13.94 -9.30 8.41
CA CYS A 292 -14.09 -8.12 7.56
C CYS A 292 -14.31 -8.53 6.10
N GLU A 293 -15.21 -7.81 5.40
CA GLU A 293 -15.58 -8.03 4.00
C GLU A 293 -14.43 -7.67 3.03
N SER A 294 -13.28 -8.31 3.22
CA SER A 294 -12.17 -8.26 2.26
C SER A 294 -12.26 -9.43 1.27
N GLU A 295 -11.39 -9.47 0.30
CA GLU A 295 -11.55 -10.30 -0.90
C GLU A 295 -11.73 -11.79 -0.60
N GLY A 296 -10.81 -12.41 0.16
CA GLY A 296 -10.86 -13.84 0.48
C GLY A 296 -12.02 -14.21 1.39
N PRO A 297 -12.26 -13.52 2.51
CA PRO A 297 -13.43 -13.73 3.35
C PRO A 297 -14.76 -13.64 2.60
N ARG A 298 -14.89 -12.70 1.65
CA ARG A 298 -16.10 -12.58 0.80
C ARG A 298 -16.30 -13.82 -0.09
N ASP A 299 -15.22 -14.37 -0.66
CA ASP A 299 -15.28 -15.61 -1.44
C ASP A 299 -15.66 -16.81 -0.56
N LEU A 300 -15.07 -16.93 0.63
CA LEU A 300 -15.40 -18.01 1.58
C LEU A 300 -16.83 -17.92 2.10
N ALA A 301 -17.34 -16.72 2.40
CA ALA A 301 -18.68 -16.50 2.94
C ALA A 301 -19.81 -16.89 1.96
N ARG A 302 -19.51 -17.11 0.68
CA ARG A 302 -20.48 -17.66 -0.29
C ARG A 302 -20.82 -19.12 -0.02
N ARG A 303 -19.96 -19.85 0.69
CA ARG A 303 -20.05 -21.30 0.91
C ARG A 303 -20.04 -21.72 2.37
N TYR A 304 -19.54 -20.84 3.25
CA TYR A 304 -19.35 -21.13 4.66
C TYR A 304 -20.04 -20.09 5.54
N PRO A 305 -20.51 -20.46 6.74
CA PRO A 305 -21.23 -19.59 7.65
C PRO A 305 -20.29 -18.57 8.32
N ILE A 306 -19.97 -17.50 7.61
CA ILE A 306 -19.13 -16.41 8.06
C ILE A 306 -19.97 -15.14 8.14
N ASP A 307 -19.99 -14.50 9.31
CA ASP A 307 -20.64 -13.19 9.51
C ASP A 307 -19.71 -12.08 8.99
N LEU A 308 -20.08 -11.46 7.87
CA LEU A 308 -19.29 -10.42 7.23
C LEU A 308 -19.63 -9.04 7.78
N VAL A 309 -18.61 -8.26 8.11
CA VAL A 309 -18.73 -6.86 8.51
C VAL A 309 -17.88 -5.97 7.59
N PRO A 310 -18.27 -4.71 7.34
CA PRO A 310 -17.47 -3.81 6.50
C PRO A 310 -16.06 -3.60 7.06
N VAL A 311 -15.10 -3.40 6.15
CA VAL A 311 -13.72 -3.09 6.53
C VAL A 311 -13.64 -1.73 7.22
N ASP A 312 -12.87 -1.63 8.29
CA ASP A 312 -12.67 -0.41 9.11
C ASP A 312 -13.94 0.12 9.80
N ASP A 313 -14.96 -0.72 10.00
CA ASP A 313 -16.18 -0.36 10.71
C ASP A 313 -16.23 -1.05 12.09
N ALA A 314 -15.72 -0.36 13.12
CA ALA A 314 -15.73 -0.86 14.47
C ALA A 314 -17.14 -0.97 15.07
N ALA A 315 -18.08 -0.12 14.63
CA ALA A 315 -19.45 -0.14 15.16
C ALA A 315 -20.22 -1.36 14.70
N GLN A 316 -20.15 -1.71 13.41
CA GLN A 316 -20.78 -2.92 12.88
C GLN A 316 -20.10 -4.18 13.41
N MET A 317 -18.79 -4.17 13.59
CA MET A 317 -18.06 -5.29 14.23
C MET A 317 -18.51 -5.44 15.70
N ALA A 318 -18.67 -4.35 16.47
CA ALA A 318 -19.20 -4.40 17.83
C ALA A 318 -20.64 -4.95 17.88
N ALA A 319 -21.49 -4.57 16.92
CA ALA A 319 -22.84 -5.14 16.81
C ALA A 319 -22.79 -6.64 16.51
N ALA A 320 -21.89 -7.11 15.64
CA ALA A 320 -21.69 -8.53 15.39
C ALA A 320 -21.18 -9.27 16.62
N LEU A 321 -20.22 -8.71 17.36
CA LEU A 321 -19.75 -9.27 18.63
C LEU A 321 -20.88 -9.46 19.62
N ARG A 322 -21.75 -8.45 19.80
CA ARG A 322 -22.94 -8.55 20.68
C ARG A 322 -23.91 -9.66 20.25
N ARG A 323 -24.18 -9.79 18.93
CA ARG A 323 -25.04 -10.87 18.41
C ARG A 323 -24.51 -12.25 18.74
N HIS A 324 -23.22 -12.48 18.51
CA HIS A 324 -22.59 -13.78 18.81
C HIS A 324 -22.49 -14.06 20.31
N HIS A 325 -22.19 -13.05 21.11
CA HIS A 325 -22.17 -13.18 22.59
C HIS A 325 -23.56 -13.54 23.14
N ALA A 326 -24.62 -12.83 22.68
CA ALA A 326 -26.01 -13.12 23.08
C ALA A 326 -26.50 -14.51 22.62
N ALA A 327 -25.97 -15.02 21.51
CA ALA A 327 -26.27 -16.39 21.04
C ALA A 327 -25.56 -17.48 21.89
N GLY A 328 -24.66 -17.09 22.77
CA GLY A 328 -23.93 -18.00 23.65
C GLY A 328 -22.88 -18.86 22.92
N ARG A 329 -22.30 -19.77 23.66
CA ARG A 329 -21.31 -20.73 23.17
C ARG A 329 -21.97 -21.77 22.27
N ARG A 330 -21.48 -21.92 21.07
CA ARG A 330 -21.93 -22.91 20.10
C ARG A 330 -20.80 -23.39 19.24
N ARG A 331 -20.97 -24.56 18.64
CA ARG A 331 -20.09 -25.07 17.59
C ARG A 331 -20.88 -25.14 16.29
N ILE A 332 -20.17 -24.91 15.19
CA ILE A 332 -20.73 -25.00 13.84
C ILE A 332 -20.01 -26.12 13.09
N GLU A 333 -20.73 -26.77 12.20
CA GLU A 333 -20.14 -27.76 11.29
C GLU A 333 -19.95 -27.14 9.91
N SER A 334 -18.81 -27.43 9.29
CA SER A 334 -18.46 -26.98 7.95
C SER A 334 -17.71 -28.08 7.22
N ASP A 335 -18.20 -28.48 6.05
CA ASP A 335 -17.46 -29.39 5.19
C ASP A 335 -16.36 -28.62 4.44
N LEU A 336 -15.11 -28.82 4.88
CA LEU A 336 -13.92 -28.20 4.32
C LEU A 336 -13.09 -29.18 3.48
N SER A 337 -13.66 -30.32 3.09
CA SER A 337 -13.00 -31.38 2.32
C SER A 337 -12.37 -30.88 1.02
N GLU A 338 -12.95 -29.87 0.39
CA GLU A 338 -12.40 -29.23 -0.82
C GLU A 338 -11.02 -28.59 -0.61
N PHE A 339 -10.66 -28.26 0.64
CA PHE A 339 -9.35 -27.73 1.03
C PHE A 339 -8.42 -28.82 1.57
N SER A 340 -8.82 -30.09 1.55
CA SER A 340 -7.93 -31.17 2.00
C SER A 340 -6.62 -31.14 1.20
N LEU A 341 -5.58 -31.69 1.81
CA LEU A 341 -4.26 -31.76 1.19
C LEU A 341 -4.31 -32.58 -0.11
N GLU A 342 -5.10 -33.66 -0.10
CA GLU A 342 -5.33 -34.58 -1.24
C GLU A 342 -6.03 -33.85 -2.40
N HIS A 343 -7.11 -33.10 -2.14
CA HIS A 343 -7.82 -32.34 -3.17
C HIS A 343 -6.94 -31.23 -3.76
N THR A 344 -6.20 -30.52 -2.91
CA THR A 344 -5.28 -29.48 -3.38
C THR A 344 -4.17 -30.07 -4.25
N ALA A 345 -3.56 -31.19 -3.84
CA ALA A 345 -2.55 -31.90 -4.62
C ALA A 345 -3.09 -32.42 -5.95
N ALA A 346 -4.30 -33.03 -5.96
CA ALA A 346 -4.93 -33.49 -7.19
C ALA A 346 -5.19 -32.36 -8.20
N ARG A 347 -5.65 -31.18 -7.74
CA ARG A 347 -5.81 -29.99 -8.59
C ARG A 347 -4.46 -29.48 -9.14
N MET A 348 -3.41 -29.46 -8.32
CA MET A 348 -2.06 -29.11 -8.77
C MET A 348 -1.55 -30.09 -9.83
N GLU A 349 -1.69 -31.38 -9.59
CA GLU A 349 -1.27 -32.45 -10.51
C GLU A 349 -2.00 -32.35 -11.85
N GLN A 350 -3.31 -32.19 -11.86
CA GLN A 350 -4.11 -31.96 -13.05
C GLN A 350 -3.61 -30.76 -13.86
N ALA A 351 -3.31 -29.67 -13.19
CA ALA A 351 -2.80 -28.47 -13.82
C ALA A 351 -1.37 -28.65 -14.36
N TYR A 352 -0.52 -29.46 -13.71
CA TYR A 352 0.82 -29.79 -14.20
C TYR A 352 0.74 -30.61 -15.48
N TRP A 353 -0.07 -31.65 -15.49
CA TRP A 353 -0.28 -32.45 -16.70
C TRP A 353 -0.85 -31.65 -17.85
N ALA A 354 -1.81 -30.77 -17.58
CA ALA A 354 -2.36 -29.86 -18.59
C ALA A 354 -1.32 -28.85 -19.12
N ALA A 355 -0.39 -28.39 -18.27
CA ALA A 355 0.71 -27.52 -18.69
C ALA A 355 1.74 -28.27 -19.57
N LEU A 356 1.97 -29.55 -19.29
CA LEU A 356 2.88 -30.40 -20.10
C LEU A 356 2.26 -30.79 -21.45
N SER A 357 0.95 -31.10 -21.48
CA SER A 357 0.23 -31.55 -22.67
C SER A 357 -0.06 -30.44 -23.69
N SER A 358 -0.03 -29.17 -23.29
CA SER A 358 -0.20 -28.05 -24.20
C SER A 358 1.02 -27.98 -25.14
N ALA A 359 0.88 -28.58 -26.32
CA ALA A 359 1.88 -28.50 -27.39
C ALA A 359 2.26 -27.04 -27.63
N SER A 360 3.55 -26.83 -27.77
CA SER A 360 4.19 -25.61 -28.19
C SER A 360 3.37 -24.86 -29.24
N ALA A 361 2.65 -23.83 -28.80
CA ALA A 361 2.13 -22.82 -29.72
C ALA A 361 2.94 -21.55 -29.50
N ALA A 362 3.70 -21.23 -30.55
CA ALA A 362 4.18 -19.92 -30.90
C ALA A 362 5.67 -19.61 -30.69
N THR A 363 6.43 -20.04 -31.68
CA THR A 363 7.33 -19.09 -32.35
C THR A 363 6.46 -18.10 -33.14
N VAL A 364 6.27 -16.90 -32.66
CA VAL A 364 5.77 -15.79 -33.46
C VAL A 364 6.96 -14.94 -33.85
N SER A 365 7.22 -14.96 -35.17
CA SER A 365 8.15 -14.12 -35.90
C SER A 365 7.83 -12.64 -35.64
N GLU A 366 8.88 -11.88 -35.42
CA GLU A 366 8.86 -10.42 -35.55
C GLU A 366 8.64 -10.08 -37.04
N SER A 367 7.44 -9.68 -37.41
CA SER A 367 7.19 -8.97 -38.66
C SER A 367 7.12 -7.48 -38.39
N GLY A 368 7.95 -6.75 -39.08
CA GLY A 368 8.15 -5.32 -38.93
C GLY A 368 6.92 -4.50 -39.30
N PHE A 369 6.75 -3.41 -38.56
CA PHE A 369 5.95 -2.27 -39.01
C PHE A 369 6.88 -1.16 -39.51
N ALA A 370 6.80 -0.91 -40.79
CA ALA A 370 7.48 0.17 -41.47
C ALA A 370 6.94 1.52 -41.00
N ALA A 371 7.85 2.41 -40.68
CA ALA A 371 7.54 3.81 -40.36
C ALA A 371 7.36 4.59 -41.68
N THR A 372 6.19 5.18 -41.86
CA THR A 372 5.94 6.18 -42.90
C THR A 372 6.52 7.54 -42.46
N PRO A 373 7.25 8.24 -43.35
CA PRO A 373 7.81 9.54 -43.03
C PRO A 373 6.73 10.64 -43.06
N ARG A 374 6.75 11.51 -42.08
CA ARG A 374 5.90 12.71 -42.06
C ARG A 374 6.57 13.87 -42.75
N SER A 375 5.83 14.40 -43.71
CA SER A 375 6.06 15.65 -44.42
C SER A 375 6.14 16.85 -43.49
N THR A 376 7.10 17.73 -43.75
CA THR A 376 7.22 19.07 -43.17
C THR A 376 6.34 20.04 -43.95
N ALA A 377 5.33 20.64 -43.32
CA ALA A 377 4.67 21.87 -43.82
C ALA A 377 4.07 22.71 -42.68
N ALA A 378 4.50 23.96 -42.68
CA ALA A 378 3.85 25.20 -42.26
C ALA A 378 3.31 25.39 -40.85
N VAL A 379 3.91 26.37 -40.19
CA VAL A 379 3.48 27.04 -38.95
C VAL A 379 2.25 27.93 -39.26
N ALA A 380 1.10 27.52 -38.74
CA ALA A 380 -0.02 28.37 -38.29
C ALA A 380 -1.07 27.48 -37.59
N ASN A 381 -1.39 27.78 -36.33
CA ASN A 381 -2.25 27.00 -35.42
C ASN A 381 -1.63 25.68 -34.94
N ALA A 382 -0.69 25.78 -34.01
CA ALA A 382 -0.23 24.57 -33.30
C ALA A 382 -1.41 23.98 -32.52
N PRO A 383 -1.70 22.66 -32.65
CA PRO A 383 -2.75 22.03 -31.87
C PRO A 383 -2.45 22.14 -30.37
N PRO A 384 -3.49 22.18 -29.51
CA PRO A 384 -3.33 22.33 -28.06
C PRO A 384 -2.38 21.27 -27.48
N ALA A 385 -1.59 21.65 -26.47
CA ALA A 385 -0.69 20.74 -25.79
C ALA A 385 -1.48 19.70 -24.99
N ARG A 386 -1.24 18.40 -25.23
CA ARG A 386 -1.90 17.31 -24.53
C ARG A 386 -1.04 16.82 -23.40
N VAL A 387 -1.48 17.08 -22.15
CA VAL A 387 -0.73 16.75 -20.93
C VAL A 387 -1.49 15.73 -20.09
N LEU A 388 -0.86 14.58 -19.82
CA LEU A 388 -1.44 13.51 -19.01
C LEU A 388 -0.72 13.43 -17.67
N PHE A 389 -1.44 13.72 -16.59
CA PHE A 389 -0.96 13.53 -15.23
C PHE A 389 -1.33 12.14 -14.71
N SER A 390 -0.36 11.43 -14.14
CA SER A 390 -0.52 10.12 -13.52
C SER A 390 -0.01 10.13 -12.07
N PRO A 391 -0.80 10.67 -11.11
CA PRO A 391 -0.43 10.68 -9.69
C PRO A 391 -0.60 9.31 -9.04
N VAL A 392 -0.05 9.13 -7.82
CA VAL A 392 -0.53 8.07 -6.92
C VAL A 392 -1.97 8.39 -6.56
N SER A 393 -2.85 7.41 -6.71
CA SER A 393 -4.29 7.54 -6.46
C SER A 393 -4.81 6.33 -5.66
N GLY A 394 -4.24 6.09 -4.50
CA GLY A 394 -4.73 5.14 -3.50
C GLY A 394 -5.12 5.87 -2.21
N PRO A 395 -5.56 5.14 -1.17
CA PRO A 395 -6.01 5.74 0.09
C PRO A 395 -5.00 6.67 0.77
N GLY A 396 -3.70 6.53 0.49
CA GLY A 396 -2.62 7.35 1.04
C GLY A 396 -1.98 8.37 0.09
N GLY A 397 -2.51 8.60 -1.11
CA GLY A 397 -1.87 9.34 -2.21
C GLY A 397 -2.23 10.84 -2.36
N ALA A 398 -2.78 11.49 -1.34
CA ALA A 398 -3.26 12.88 -1.44
C ALA A 398 -2.17 13.88 -1.87
N GLY A 399 -0.95 13.74 -1.38
CA GLY A 399 0.13 14.72 -1.64
C GLY A 399 0.61 14.74 -3.10
N GLU A 400 0.64 13.60 -3.76
CA GLU A 400 1.00 13.45 -5.18
C GLU A 400 -0.08 14.03 -6.07
N LEU A 401 -1.35 13.73 -5.77
CA LEU A 401 -2.49 14.28 -6.50
C LEU A 401 -2.55 15.79 -6.39
N MET A 402 -2.40 16.35 -5.17
CA MET A 402 -2.44 17.79 -4.94
C MET A 402 -1.31 18.54 -5.67
N ARG A 403 -0.11 17.95 -5.76
CA ARG A 403 0.97 18.51 -6.58
C ARG A 403 0.63 18.55 -8.06
N CYS A 404 0.15 17.43 -8.60
CA CYS A 404 -0.27 17.37 -10.01
C CYS A 404 -1.38 18.37 -10.29
N LEU A 405 -2.34 18.51 -9.38
CA LEU A 405 -3.46 19.44 -9.50
C LEU A 405 -2.97 20.91 -9.48
N THR A 406 -2.04 21.24 -8.59
CA THR A 406 -1.40 22.56 -8.52
C THR A 406 -0.72 22.92 -9.86
N ILE A 407 0.08 21.98 -10.39
CA ILE A 407 0.76 22.19 -11.67
C ILE A 407 -0.25 22.32 -12.82
N ALA A 408 -1.30 21.50 -12.82
CA ALA A 408 -2.33 21.52 -13.86
C ALA A 408 -3.13 22.82 -13.86
N ARG A 409 -3.52 23.33 -12.68
CA ARG A 409 -4.22 24.63 -12.53
C ARG A 409 -3.37 25.78 -13.03
N GLU A 410 -2.10 25.80 -12.66
CA GLU A 410 -1.18 26.85 -13.11
C GLU A 410 -0.86 26.73 -14.61
N LEU A 411 -0.76 25.50 -15.14
CA LEU A 411 -0.62 25.26 -16.57
C LEU A 411 -1.83 25.77 -17.35
N ALA A 412 -3.05 25.50 -16.89
CA ALA A 412 -4.28 25.96 -17.52
C ALA A 412 -4.42 27.48 -17.51
N LYS A 413 -3.86 28.21 -16.51
CA LYS A 413 -3.79 29.66 -16.50
C LYS A 413 -2.83 30.19 -17.58
N GLN A 414 -1.68 29.53 -17.77
CA GLN A 414 -0.66 30.00 -18.74
C GLN A 414 -0.94 29.54 -20.17
N ASP A 415 -1.62 28.42 -20.35
CA ASP A 415 -2.08 27.89 -21.64
C ASP A 415 -3.52 27.36 -21.52
N PRO A 416 -4.53 28.25 -21.65
CA PRO A 416 -5.94 27.82 -21.57
C PRO A 416 -6.37 26.83 -22.67
N SER A 417 -5.59 26.70 -23.75
CA SER A 417 -5.87 25.75 -24.84
C SER A 417 -5.40 24.33 -24.57
N ALA A 418 -4.58 24.11 -23.53
CA ALA A 418 -4.01 22.80 -23.21
C ALA A 418 -5.08 21.78 -22.84
N ASP A 419 -5.06 20.59 -23.50
CA ASP A 419 -5.88 19.43 -23.09
C ASP A 419 -5.17 18.69 -21.95
N ILE A 420 -5.61 19.00 -20.73
CA ILE A 420 -5.04 18.45 -19.49
C ILE A 420 -5.94 17.36 -18.97
N ARG A 421 -5.41 16.15 -18.77
CA ARG A 421 -6.18 15.02 -18.23
C ARG A 421 -5.46 14.34 -17.09
N PHE A 422 -6.26 13.71 -16.19
CA PHE A 422 -5.77 12.96 -15.05
C PHE A 422 -6.08 11.47 -15.23
N LEU A 423 -5.07 10.62 -15.07
CA LEU A 423 -5.19 9.17 -15.08
C LEU A 423 -5.10 8.66 -13.64
N MET A 424 -6.20 8.22 -13.06
CA MET A 424 -6.25 7.88 -11.63
C MET A 424 -7.27 6.79 -11.31
N SER A 425 -7.17 6.21 -10.10
CA SER A 425 -8.13 5.21 -9.62
C SER A 425 -9.51 5.83 -9.44
N ARG A 426 -10.55 5.07 -9.80
CA ARG A 426 -11.96 5.41 -9.49
C ARG A 426 -12.22 5.56 -7.97
N HIS A 427 -11.38 4.92 -7.14
CA HIS A 427 -11.44 4.96 -5.68
C HIS A 427 -10.43 5.95 -5.06
N ALA A 428 -9.95 6.92 -5.82
CA ALA A 428 -9.00 7.90 -5.33
C ALA A 428 -9.63 8.87 -4.33
N VAL A 429 -8.98 9.08 -3.20
CA VAL A 429 -9.36 10.11 -2.22
C VAL A 429 -9.13 11.49 -2.84
N PHE A 430 -10.01 12.45 -2.59
CA PHE A 430 -10.00 13.81 -3.17
C PHE A 430 -10.22 13.87 -4.69
N ARG A 431 -10.86 12.86 -5.27
CA ARG A 431 -11.22 12.86 -6.68
C ARG A 431 -12.11 14.05 -7.05
N GLU A 432 -13.01 14.43 -6.17
CA GLU A 432 -13.92 15.58 -6.30
C GLU A 432 -13.19 16.93 -6.40
N SER A 433 -11.93 17.01 -5.96
CA SER A 433 -11.12 18.25 -6.06
C SER A 433 -10.46 18.44 -7.43
N VAL A 434 -10.61 17.46 -8.35
CA VAL A 434 -9.99 17.50 -9.68
C VAL A 434 -10.95 18.10 -10.69
N ASN A 435 -10.70 19.35 -11.09
CA ASN A 435 -11.53 20.11 -12.04
C ASN A 435 -11.09 19.90 -13.50
N PHE A 436 -10.47 18.77 -13.81
CA PHE A 436 -10.01 18.36 -15.14
C PHE A 436 -10.60 17.02 -15.52
N PRO A 437 -10.71 16.69 -16.83
CA PRO A 437 -11.15 15.37 -17.27
C PRO A 437 -10.34 14.24 -16.65
N ILE A 438 -11.03 13.27 -16.06
CA ILE A 438 -10.42 12.11 -15.40
C ILE A 438 -10.63 10.89 -16.28
N ILE A 439 -9.55 10.13 -16.49
CA ILE A 439 -9.55 8.81 -17.11
C ILE A 439 -9.40 7.77 -15.99
N ASP A 440 -10.38 6.91 -15.88
CA ASP A 440 -10.48 5.96 -14.77
C ASP A 440 -9.60 4.73 -14.92
N CYS A 441 -8.96 4.35 -13.83
CA CYS A 441 -8.36 3.04 -13.63
C CYS A 441 -9.07 2.30 -12.48
N ASP A 442 -9.14 0.97 -12.56
CA ASP A 442 -9.71 0.14 -11.48
C ASP A 442 -8.89 0.20 -10.20
N ALA A 443 -7.59 0.43 -10.33
CA ALA A 443 -6.67 0.64 -9.21
C ALA A 443 -5.73 1.81 -9.51
N SER A 444 -4.80 2.10 -8.61
CA SER A 444 -3.76 3.11 -8.88
C SER A 444 -3.07 2.83 -10.23
N PRO A 445 -2.77 3.86 -11.06
CA PRO A 445 -2.15 3.70 -12.38
C PRO A 445 -0.90 2.81 -12.40
N THR A 446 -0.16 2.79 -11.29
CA THR A 446 1.00 1.91 -11.14
C THR A 446 0.63 0.42 -11.15
N LEU A 447 -0.59 0.06 -10.78
CA LEU A 447 -1.11 -1.31 -10.74
C LEU A 447 -1.94 -1.65 -12.00
N SER A 448 -2.54 -0.65 -12.64
CA SER A 448 -3.45 -0.76 -13.80
C SER A 448 -2.71 -0.61 -15.14
N THR A 449 -1.59 -1.31 -15.33
CA THR A 449 -0.76 -1.12 -16.54
C THR A 449 -1.53 -1.29 -17.87
N PRO A 450 -2.44 -2.25 -18.08
CA PRO A 450 -3.19 -2.37 -19.34
C PRO A 450 -4.01 -1.12 -19.65
N GLN A 451 -4.77 -0.61 -18.68
CA GLN A 451 -5.58 0.61 -18.84
C GLN A 451 -4.71 1.84 -19.10
N VAL A 452 -3.55 1.95 -18.42
CA VAL A 452 -2.57 3.01 -18.71
C VAL A 452 -2.05 2.93 -20.15
N LEU A 453 -1.79 1.72 -20.68
CA LEU A 453 -1.33 1.54 -22.07
C LEU A 453 -2.42 1.94 -23.06
N ALA A 454 -3.66 1.51 -22.85
CA ALA A 454 -4.80 1.88 -23.69
C ALA A 454 -5.03 3.42 -23.67
N THR A 455 -4.90 4.05 -22.50
CA THR A 455 -4.99 5.51 -22.37
C THR A 455 -3.87 6.22 -23.16
N ILE A 456 -2.64 5.75 -23.08
CA ILE A 456 -1.52 6.33 -23.83
C ILE A 456 -1.77 6.23 -25.33
N GLU A 457 -2.30 5.11 -25.81
CA GLU A 457 -2.58 4.85 -27.21
C GLU A 457 -3.73 5.74 -27.75
N SER A 458 -4.83 5.86 -26.99
CA SER A 458 -6.00 6.65 -27.38
C SER A 458 -5.78 8.16 -27.23
N PHE A 459 -5.24 8.59 -26.08
CA PHE A 459 -5.04 10.02 -25.82
C PHE A 459 -3.80 10.60 -26.50
N ARG A 460 -2.74 9.80 -26.74
CA ARG A 460 -1.45 10.21 -27.32
C ARG A 460 -0.91 11.52 -26.72
N PRO A 461 -0.55 11.52 -25.42
CA PRO A 461 -0.09 12.75 -24.75
C PRO A 461 1.21 13.27 -25.38
N ASP A 462 1.35 14.60 -25.49
CA ASP A 462 2.63 15.25 -25.84
C ASP A 462 3.59 15.19 -24.65
N VAL A 463 3.05 15.33 -23.42
CA VAL A 463 3.80 15.19 -22.18
C VAL A 463 3.03 14.29 -21.21
N MET A 464 3.74 13.33 -20.57
CA MET A 464 3.19 12.51 -19.50
C MET A 464 3.99 12.69 -18.22
N VAL A 465 3.32 13.07 -17.14
CA VAL A 465 3.90 13.31 -15.81
C VAL A 465 3.58 12.12 -14.90
N PHE A 466 4.60 11.40 -14.46
CA PHE A 466 4.50 10.31 -13.50
C PHE A 466 4.86 10.81 -12.10
N ASP A 467 3.88 11.10 -11.27
CA ASP A 467 4.06 11.37 -9.85
C ASP A 467 3.62 10.15 -9.02
N ASN A 468 4.19 9.00 -9.35
CA ASN A 468 3.93 7.69 -8.76
C ASN A 468 5.16 6.79 -8.82
N SER A 469 5.03 5.51 -8.46
CA SER A 469 6.17 4.57 -8.53
C SER A 469 6.63 4.25 -9.96
N GLY A 470 5.87 4.58 -10.99
CA GLY A 470 6.14 4.30 -12.40
C GLY A 470 6.36 2.81 -12.73
N ARG A 471 6.16 2.44 -13.97
CA ARG A 471 6.49 1.12 -14.53
C ARG A 471 7.28 1.29 -15.82
N THR A 472 8.32 0.49 -16.01
CA THR A 472 9.15 0.58 -17.24
C THR A 472 8.33 0.32 -18.52
N SER A 473 7.30 -0.54 -18.45
CA SER A 473 6.37 -0.80 -19.55
C SER A 473 5.57 0.44 -19.93
N GLN A 474 5.02 1.15 -18.95
CA GLN A 474 4.28 2.40 -19.15
C GLN A 474 5.17 3.49 -19.75
N LEU A 475 6.38 3.67 -19.21
CA LEU A 475 7.35 4.63 -19.75
C LEU A 475 7.73 4.32 -21.20
N ARG A 476 7.94 3.03 -21.55
CA ARG A 476 8.25 2.63 -22.93
C ARG A 476 7.08 2.85 -23.88
N ALA A 477 5.86 2.56 -23.44
CA ALA A 477 4.67 2.79 -24.26
C ALA A 477 4.47 4.29 -24.52
N ALA A 478 4.55 5.13 -23.50
CA ALA A 478 4.43 6.57 -23.66
C ALA A 478 5.54 7.13 -24.56
N LYS A 479 6.78 6.64 -24.40
CA LYS A 479 7.90 7.05 -25.29
C LYS A 479 7.68 6.62 -26.75
N ARG A 480 7.15 5.42 -26.99
CA ARG A 480 6.79 4.95 -28.35
C ARG A 480 5.65 5.75 -28.97
N ALA A 481 4.69 6.21 -28.14
CA ALA A 481 3.61 7.09 -28.58
C ALA A 481 4.08 8.55 -28.86
N GLY A 482 5.37 8.84 -28.69
CA GLY A 482 5.96 10.15 -28.93
C GLY A 482 5.97 11.09 -27.73
N ALA A 483 5.45 10.68 -26.57
CA ALA A 483 5.37 11.53 -25.41
C ALA A 483 6.75 11.88 -24.82
N ARG A 484 6.87 13.10 -24.31
CA ARG A 484 7.93 13.53 -23.40
C ARG A 484 7.58 13.07 -21.98
N LEU A 485 8.57 12.52 -21.27
CA LEU A 485 8.34 11.85 -19.99
C LEU A 485 8.97 12.60 -18.85
N VAL A 486 8.14 13.01 -17.90
CA VAL A 486 8.55 13.62 -16.64
C VAL A 486 8.29 12.63 -15.51
N PHE A 487 9.26 12.42 -14.64
CA PHE A 487 9.12 11.59 -13.45
C PHE A 487 9.42 12.38 -12.19
N SER A 488 8.44 12.48 -11.30
CA SER A 488 8.57 13.15 -10.01
C SER A 488 9.02 12.17 -8.91
N SER A 489 9.95 12.59 -8.05
CA SER A 489 10.40 11.80 -6.91
C SER A 489 10.64 12.64 -5.67
N ARG A 490 10.17 12.16 -4.51
CA ARG A 490 10.45 12.75 -3.19
C ARG A 490 11.21 11.80 -2.26
N ALA A 491 11.11 10.50 -2.47
CA ALA A 491 11.74 9.49 -1.63
C ALA A 491 13.05 8.98 -2.23
N PRO A 492 14.08 8.66 -1.42
CA PRO A 492 15.36 8.16 -1.91
C PRO A 492 15.25 6.92 -2.82
N LYS A 493 14.30 6.02 -2.54
CA LYS A 493 14.04 4.82 -3.38
C LYS A 493 13.55 5.17 -4.77
N LEU A 494 12.67 6.18 -4.91
CA LEU A 494 12.15 6.64 -6.20
C LEU A 494 13.24 7.39 -6.98
N ARG A 495 14.02 8.25 -6.30
CA ARG A 495 15.17 8.92 -6.89
C ARG A 495 16.16 7.92 -7.48
N TRP A 496 16.58 6.91 -6.70
CA TRP A 496 17.49 5.87 -7.19
C TRP A 496 16.94 5.13 -8.42
N LYS A 497 15.61 4.95 -8.49
CA LYS A 497 14.95 4.30 -9.62
C LYS A 497 15.07 5.13 -10.90
N ALA A 498 14.92 6.46 -10.80
CA ALA A 498 15.07 7.39 -11.92
C ALA A 498 16.51 7.41 -12.47
N PHE A 499 17.52 7.22 -11.63
CA PHE A 499 18.92 7.14 -12.02
C PHE A 499 19.37 5.75 -12.52
N ARG A 500 18.47 4.82 -12.79
CA ARG A 500 18.81 3.57 -13.50
C ARG A 500 18.98 3.85 -14.99
N ILE A 501 20.05 3.35 -15.60
CA ILE A 501 20.37 3.56 -17.02
C ILE A 501 19.15 3.35 -17.93
N LYS A 502 18.40 2.26 -17.72
CA LYS A 502 17.18 1.96 -18.50
C LYS A 502 16.07 3.02 -18.37
N TRP A 503 16.02 3.77 -17.25
CA TRP A 503 15.06 4.85 -17.03
C TRP A 503 15.61 6.16 -17.58
N MET A 504 16.91 6.45 -17.40
CA MET A 504 17.57 7.63 -17.97
C MET A 504 17.52 7.67 -19.50
N ARG A 505 17.41 6.49 -20.18
CA ARG A 505 17.19 6.40 -21.63
C ARG A 505 15.76 6.70 -22.07
N LEU A 506 14.80 6.66 -21.16
CA LEU A 506 13.36 6.85 -21.45
C LEU A 506 12.87 8.21 -21.03
N LEU A 507 13.28 8.68 -19.86
CA LEU A 507 12.84 9.94 -19.27
C LEU A 507 13.51 11.12 -19.96
N ASP A 508 12.75 12.18 -20.19
CA ASP A 508 13.26 13.47 -20.62
C ASP A 508 13.66 14.32 -19.41
N GLU A 509 12.81 14.33 -18.37
CA GLU A 509 13.09 15.02 -17.12
C GLU A 509 12.82 14.18 -15.86
N HIS A 510 13.66 14.38 -14.86
CA HIS A 510 13.47 13.86 -13.51
C HIS A 510 13.36 15.04 -12.53
N TRP A 511 12.21 15.16 -11.89
CA TRP A 511 11.92 16.19 -10.92
C TRP A 511 12.15 15.68 -9.50
N ILE A 512 13.03 16.33 -8.75
CA ILE A 512 13.26 16.06 -7.33
C ILE A 512 12.50 17.13 -6.55
N VAL A 513 11.34 16.76 -5.99
CA VAL A 513 10.42 17.70 -5.32
C VAL A 513 10.61 17.61 -3.81
N PHE A 514 11.65 18.20 -3.32
CA PHE A 514 11.91 18.51 -1.90
C PHE A 514 13.23 19.28 -1.76
N PRO A 515 13.35 20.16 -0.74
CA PRO A 515 14.56 20.96 -0.52
C PRO A 515 15.84 20.14 -0.37
N ARG A 516 16.96 20.76 -0.69
CA ARG A 516 18.27 20.12 -0.64
C ARG A 516 18.63 19.64 0.78
N PHE A 517 18.20 20.33 1.81
CA PHE A 517 18.44 19.92 3.19
C PHE A 517 17.69 18.61 3.56
N VAL A 518 16.59 18.28 2.85
CA VAL A 518 15.85 17.02 3.03
C VAL A 518 16.44 15.89 2.19
N THR A 519 16.67 16.13 0.89
CA THR A 519 17.02 15.10 -0.10
C THR A 519 18.52 14.95 -0.36
N GLY A 520 19.34 15.89 0.13
CA GLY A 520 20.77 15.96 -0.19
C GLY A 520 21.05 16.40 -1.64
N GLY A 521 22.30 16.65 -1.94
CA GLY A 521 22.79 16.92 -3.31
C GLY A 521 22.79 15.67 -4.21
N LEU A 522 23.18 15.81 -5.46
CA LEU A 522 23.45 14.69 -6.34
C LEU A 522 24.75 14.00 -5.90
N SER A 523 24.73 12.68 -5.80
CA SER A 523 25.91 11.87 -5.48
C SER A 523 26.96 11.94 -6.62
N ARG A 524 28.21 11.58 -6.33
CA ARG A 524 29.25 11.51 -7.36
C ARG A 524 28.86 10.61 -8.53
N VAL A 525 28.24 9.46 -8.24
CA VAL A 525 27.77 8.50 -9.25
C VAL A 525 26.60 9.07 -10.09
N GLU A 526 25.66 9.77 -9.47
CA GLU A 526 24.56 10.42 -10.19
C GLU A 526 25.10 11.51 -11.13
N ARG A 527 26.03 12.32 -10.68
CA ARG A 527 26.68 13.34 -11.51
C ARG A 527 27.46 12.75 -12.68
N LEU A 528 28.20 11.65 -12.43
CA LEU A 528 28.92 10.94 -13.48
C LEU A 528 27.94 10.39 -14.53
N LYS A 529 26.84 9.77 -14.11
CA LYS A 529 25.80 9.28 -15.04
C LYS A 529 25.21 10.36 -15.93
N LEU A 530 24.97 11.56 -15.38
CA LEU A 530 24.43 12.67 -16.16
C LEU A 530 25.31 13.08 -17.34
N ARG A 531 26.64 12.93 -17.24
CA ARG A 531 27.56 13.19 -18.36
C ARG A 531 27.32 12.28 -19.57
N PHE A 532 26.85 11.03 -19.31
CA PHE A 532 26.57 10.06 -20.37
C PHE A 532 25.14 10.11 -20.89
N PHE A 533 24.28 10.91 -20.26
CA PHE A 533 22.86 11.03 -20.66
C PHE A 533 22.43 12.50 -20.82
N PRO A 534 22.95 13.22 -21.84
CA PRO A 534 22.72 14.66 -21.98
C PRO A 534 21.24 15.04 -22.25
N ARG A 535 20.44 14.10 -22.76
CA ARG A 535 19.00 14.29 -22.99
C ARG A 535 18.15 14.10 -21.71
N TYR A 536 18.72 13.59 -20.64
CA TYR A 536 18.05 13.37 -19.36
C TYR A 536 18.35 14.55 -18.43
N ALA A 537 17.37 15.43 -18.24
CA ALA A 537 17.52 16.58 -17.36
C ALA A 537 17.05 16.25 -15.93
N VAL A 538 17.74 16.80 -14.93
CA VAL A 538 17.32 16.74 -13.52
C VAL A 538 16.99 18.15 -13.06
N ARG A 539 15.71 18.39 -12.71
CA ARG A 539 15.25 19.62 -12.08
C ARG A 539 14.99 19.40 -10.61
N ARG A 540 15.18 20.43 -9.84
CA ARG A 540 14.86 20.42 -8.41
C ARG A 540 13.89 21.53 -8.10
N PHE A 541 12.82 21.16 -7.43
CA PHE A 541 11.83 22.07 -6.86
C PHE A 541 11.78 21.84 -5.36
N ASP A 542 11.91 22.89 -4.56
CA ASP A 542 11.86 22.72 -3.11
C ASP A 542 10.45 22.37 -2.65
N THR A 543 9.44 23.02 -3.24
CA THR A 543 8.03 22.69 -3.07
C THR A 543 7.22 23.17 -4.27
N LEU A 544 5.96 22.74 -4.37
CA LEU A 544 5.01 23.10 -5.42
C LEU A 544 3.65 23.37 -4.77
N PHE A 545 3.19 24.59 -4.80
CA PHE A 545 1.86 25.02 -4.33
C PHE A 545 1.34 26.19 -5.17
N THR A 546 0.03 26.44 -5.14
CA THR A 546 -0.58 27.56 -5.87
C THR A 546 -0.07 28.88 -5.32
N PRO A 547 0.48 29.78 -6.15
CA PRO A 547 0.90 31.11 -5.70
C PRO A 547 -0.29 31.86 -5.11
N SER A 548 -0.06 32.56 -4.01
CA SER A 548 -1.05 33.38 -3.35
C SER A 548 -1.00 34.80 -3.90
N GLU A 549 -2.10 35.28 -4.50
CA GLU A 549 -2.22 36.66 -4.88
C GLU A 549 -2.52 37.54 -3.64
N PRO A 550 -1.71 38.57 -3.35
CA PRO A 550 -1.86 39.36 -2.13
C PRO A 550 -3.26 39.92 -1.91
N ALA A 551 -3.87 40.49 -2.94
CA ALA A 551 -5.21 41.12 -2.84
C ALA A 551 -6.30 40.05 -2.52
N ALA A 552 -6.26 38.90 -3.19
CA ALA A 552 -7.21 37.82 -2.95
C ALA A 552 -7.03 37.23 -1.54
N ARG A 553 -5.78 37.08 -1.11
CA ARG A 553 -5.45 36.61 0.26
C ARG A 553 -6.02 37.59 1.29
N ASP A 554 -5.72 38.86 1.17
CA ASP A 554 -6.09 39.88 2.18
C ASP A 554 -7.61 40.07 2.25
N ALA A 555 -8.32 40.01 1.13
CA ALA A 555 -9.78 39.97 1.08
C ALA A 555 -10.36 38.74 1.77
N TRP A 556 -9.78 37.57 1.54
CA TRP A 556 -10.23 36.33 2.17
C TRP A 556 -9.99 36.32 3.68
N LEU A 557 -8.83 36.81 4.14
CA LEU A 557 -8.51 36.94 5.57
C LEU A 557 -9.48 37.90 6.28
N ALA A 558 -9.73 39.06 5.68
CA ALA A 558 -10.69 40.04 6.21
C ALA A 558 -12.10 39.45 6.36
N GLY A 559 -12.56 38.67 5.38
CA GLY A 559 -13.84 37.95 5.43
C GLY A 559 -13.95 36.95 6.58
N HIS A 560 -12.81 36.53 7.17
CA HIS A 560 -12.73 35.62 8.31
C HIS A 560 -12.31 36.31 9.62
N GLY A 561 -12.27 37.63 9.65
CA GLY A 561 -11.85 38.42 10.82
C GLY A 561 -10.38 38.15 11.21
N LEU A 562 -9.51 37.95 10.21
CA LEU A 562 -8.09 37.68 10.39
C LEU A 562 -7.26 38.80 9.79
N GLU A 563 -6.25 39.25 10.54
CA GLU A 563 -5.28 40.25 10.10
C GLU A 563 -3.91 39.60 9.87
N SER A 564 -3.25 39.97 8.77
CA SER A 564 -1.94 39.41 8.40
C SER A 564 -0.89 39.71 9.48
N GLY A 565 -0.18 38.71 9.93
CA GLY A 565 0.82 38.81 11.00
C GLY A 565 0.27 38.81 12.44
N ALA A 566 -1.06 38.75 12.61
CA ALA A 566 -1.70 38.85 13.92
C ALA A 566 -2.28 37.51 14.46
N PHE A 567 -2.13 36.39 13.77
CA PHE A 567 -2.68 35.10 14.20
C PHE A 567 -1.68 33.94 14.06
N VAL A 568 -1.94 32.90 14.83
CA VAL A 568 -1.17 31.64 14.81
C VAL A 568 -2.00 30.54 14.15
N VAL A 569 -1.38 29.70 13.30
CA VAL A 569 -2.09 28.64 12.57
C VAL A 569 -1.63 27.27 13.03
N PHE A 570 -2.59 26.40 13.35
CA PHE A 570 -2.37 24.99 13.65
C PHE A 570 -2.87 24.12 12.50
N VAL A 571 -1.92 23.38 11.84
CA VAL A 571 -2.21 22.55 10.66
C VAL A 571 -1.78 21.12 10.88
N PRO A 572 -2.69 20.18 11.18
CA PRO A 572 -2.36 18.78 11.39
C PRO A 572 -1.83 18.08 10.13
N GLY A 573 -2.13 18.64 8.95
CA GLY A 573 -1.81 18.02 7.65
C GLY A 573 -2.73 16.87 7.27
N GLY A 574 -2.52 16.28 6.09
CA GLY A 574 -3.32 15.15 5.60
C GLY A 574 -3.00 13.84 6.34
N ARG A 575 -3.99 12.93 6.45
CA ARG A 575 -3.81 11.56 6.95
C ARG A 575 -2.90 10.78 5.99
N GLY A 576 -1.70 10.39 6.43
CA GLY A 576 -0.87 9.38 5.78
C GLY A 576 -1.07 8.04 6.49
N GLU A 577 -0.93 6.93 5.77
CA GLU A 577 -1.09 5.54 6.28
C GLU A 577 -0.18 5.15 7.47
N ALA A 578 0.69 6.03 7.95
CA ALA A 578 1.69 5.73 8.98
C ALA A 578 1.75 6.82 10.07
N THR A 579 0.63 7.39 10.48
CA THR A 579 0.61 8.32 11.62
C THR A 579 0.81 7.57 12.94
N ARG A 580 1.63 8.16 13.82
CA ARG A 580 1.89 7.66 15.18
C ARG A 580 0.89 8.21 16.21
N VAL A 581 -0.10 8.95 15.74
CA VAL A 581 -1.18 9.54 16.51
C VAL A 581 -2.48 9.10 15.85
N ALA A 582 -3.40 8.55 16.61
CA ALA A 582 -4.66 8.02 16.09
C ALA A 582 -5.50 9.11 15.41
N GLU A 583 -5.63 10.26 16.05
CA GLU A 583 -6.39 11.42 15.56
C GLU A 583 -5.53 12.70 15.58
N PRO A 584 -4.73 12.94 14.51
CA PRO A 584 -3.89 14.15 14.44
C PRO A 584 -4.65 15.46 14.56
N ALA A 585 -5.87 15.53 14.03
CA ALA A 585 -6.70 16.74 14.14
C ALA A 585 -7.06 17.05 15.59
N GLU A 586 -7.41 16.05 16.40
CA GLU A 586 -7.75 16.23 17.81
C GLU A 586 -6.56 16.73 18.64
N LEU A 587 -5.38 16.16 18.41
CA LEU A 587 -4.15 16.66 19.03
C LEU A 587 -3.96 18.16 18.78
N PHE A 588 -4.10 18.59 17.50
CA PHE A 588 -3.89 19.98 17.12
C PHE A 588 -5.01 20.92 17.61
N ILE A 589 -6.27 20.45 17.63
CA ILE A 589 -7.39 21.20 18.21
C ILE A 589 -7.19 21.39 19.71
N ALA A 590 -6.86 20.33 20.46
CA ALA A 590 -6.61 20.40 21.89
C ALA A 590 -5.41 21.33 22.20
N ALA A 591 -4.30 21.18 21.48
CA ALA A 591 -3.14 22.04 21.65
C ALA A 591 -3.45 23.53 21.34
N ALA A 592 -4.26 23.79 20.32
CA ALA A 592 -4.65 25.17 19.98
C ALA A 592 -5.57 25.79 21.02
N ARG A 593 -6.47 25.01 21.64
CA ARG A 593 -7.31 25.47 22.77
C ARG A 593 -6.45 25.86 23.96
N GLU A 594 -5.51 25.00 24.35
CA GLU A 594 -4.58 25.28 25.45
C GLU A 594 -3.70 26.50 25.15
N PHE A 595 -3.21 26.60 23.92
CA PHE A 595 -2.41 27.73 23.46
C PHE A 595 -3.20 29.04 23.47
N SER A 596 -4.43 29.07 22.91
CA SER A 596 -5.31 30.25 22.86
C SER A 596 -5.64 30.71 24.27
N ALA A 597 -6.06 29.81 25.15
CA ALA A 597 -6.37 30.10 26.57
C ALA A 597 -5.16 30.66 27.33
N ALA A 598 -3.95 30.13 27.11
CA ALA A 598 -2.74 30.55 27.79
C ALA A 598 -2.15 31.90 27.29
N THR A 599 -2.47 32.29 26.06
CA THR A 599 -1.81 33.44 25.39
C THR A 599 -2.76 34.57 25.01
N GLY A 600 -4.07 34.32 24.90
CA GLY A 600 -5.05 35.23 24.33
C GLY A 600 -4.83 35.52 22.83
N GLN A 601 -3.92 34.81 22.17
CA GLN A 601 -3.55 35.05 20.78
C GLN A 601 -4.59 34.50 19.82
N ARG A 602 -4.96 35.26 18.80
CA ARG A 602 -5.85 34.82 17.72
C ARG A 602 -5.27 33.57 17.09
N THR A 603 -6.01 32.47 17.13
CA THR A 603 -5.55 31.12 16.76
C THR A 603 -6.49 30.48 15.76
N VAL A 604 -5.94 29.98 14.64
CA VAL A 604 -6.69 29.32 13.58
C VAL A 604 -6.29 27.85 13.54
N VAL A 605 -7.27 26.94 13.49
CA VAL A 605 -7.01 25.50 13.39
C VAL A 605 -7.68 24.96 12.13
N LEU A 606 -6.91 24.23 11.32
CA LEU A 606 -7.46 23.49 10.21
C LEU A 606 -7.91 22.09 10.69
N THR A 607 -9.21 21.83 10.66
CA THR A 607 -9.79 20.55 11.13
C THR A 607 -9.89 19.49 10.02
N GLY A 608 -9.54 19.84 8.78
CA GLY A 608 -9.66 18.99 7.61
C GLY A 608 -11.11 18.73 7.22
N ARG A 609 -11.52 17.47 7.08
CA ARG A 609 -12.90 17.10 6.74
C ARG A 609 -13.80 16.94 7.97
N LYS A 610 -13.25 16.99 9.18
CA LYS A 610 -14.02 16.84 10.40
C LYS A 610 -14.80 18.12 10.64
N SER A 611 -16.13 18.02 10.65
CA SER A 611 -16.99 19.08 11.16
C SER A 611 -16.86 19.12 12.67
N VAL A 612 -16.42 20.26 13.18
CA VAL A 612 -16.27 20.49 14.63
C VAL A 612 -17.17 21.67 14.98
N ALA A 613 -17.86 21.59 16.09
CA ALA A 613 -18.67 22.70 16.59
C ALA A 613 -17.81 23.96 16.79
N PRO A 614 -18.36 25.15 16.56
CA PRO A 614 -17.68 26.40 16.88
C PRO A 614 -17.13 26.39 18.31
N SER A 615 -16.05 27.12 18.54
CA SER A 615 -15.47 27.27 19.88
C SER A 615 -16.14 28.42 20.60
N ASP A 616 -16.35 28.26 21.92
CA ASP A 616 -16.77 29.35 22.81
C ASP A 616 -15.65 30.37 23.06
N ASP A 617 -14.39 30.01 22.76
CA ASP A 617 -13.25 30.94 22.83
C ASP A 617 -13.27 31.88 21.61
N PRO A 618 -13.45 33.21 21.82
CA PRO A 618 -13.51 34.18 20.74
C PRO A 618 -12.20 34.29 19.94
N ASN A 619 -11.08 33.86 20.52
CA ASN A 619 -9.78 33.87 19.87
C ASN A 619 -9.48 32.61 19.04
N LEU A 620 -10.32 31.57 19.15
CA LEU A 620 -10.09 30.31 18.46
C LEU A 620 -11.04 30.12 17.28
N VAL A 621 -10.48 30.10 16.05
CA VAL A 621 -11.20 29.89 14.79
C VAL A 621 -10.94 28.49 14.27
N LEU A 622 -11.99 27.67 14.15
CA LEU A 622 -11.92 26.32 13.59
C LEU A 622 -12.38 26.33 12.14
N LEU A 623 -11.49 26.02 11.20
CA LEU A 623 -11.78 26.00 9.77
C LEU A 623 -11.77 24.58 9.23
N SER A 624 -12.90 24.16 8.65
CA SER A 624 -13.06 22.87 7.97
C SER A 624 -13.25 23.07 6.46
N ARG A 625 -12.81 22.10 5.67
CA ARG A 625 -13.07 22.02 4.21
C ARG A 625 -12.65 23.27 3.42
N ILE A 626 -11.55 23.91 3.80
CA ILE A 626 -11.00 25.03 3.02
C ILE A 626 -10.23 24.53 1.78
N GLU A 627 -10.23 25.36 0.74
CA GLU A 627 -9.53 25.05 -0.51
C GLU A 627 -8.01 25.12 -0.35
N PRO A 628 -7.24 24.39 -1.16
CA PRO A 628 -5.78 24.41 -1.09
C PRO A 628 -5.15 25.81 -1.18
N ASP A 629 -5.74 26.69 -1.96
CA ASP A 629 -5.27 28.09 -2.14
C ASP A 629 -5.48 28.87 -0.84
N GLN A 630 -6.61 28.68 -0.17
CA GLN A 630 -6.93 29.30 1.11
C GLN A 630 -5.99 28.83 2.23
N VAL A 631 -5.52 27.55 2.18
CA VAL A 631 -4.45 27.09 3.06
C VAL A 631 -3.19 27.92 2.86
N GLN A 632 -2.81 28.22 1.60
CA GLN A 632 -1.64 29.05 1.31
C GLN A 632 -1.81 30.47 1.81
N TYR A 633 -3.02 31.04 1.76
CA TYR A 633 -3.33 32.34 2.35
C TYR A 633 -3.01 32.39 3.84
N LEU A 634 -3.49 31.41 4.60
CA LEU A 634 -3.22 31.31 6.03
C LEU A 634 -1.73 31.15 6.32
N LEU A 635 -1.06 30.23 5.61
CA LEU A 635 0.37 29.98 5.83
C LEU A 635 1.23 31.22 5.50
N ALA A 636 0.87 31.95 4.44
CA ALA A 636 1.60 33.16 4.01
C ALA A 636 1.42 34.32 4.98
N ALA A 637 0.27 34.40 5.67
CA ALA A 637 -0.09 35.54 6.54
C ALA A 637 0.14 35.26 8.04
N ALA A 638 0.40 34.03 8.45
CA ALA A 638 0.54 33.66 9.86
C ALA A 638 1.74 34.34 10.55
N LEU A 639 1.59 34.71 11.81
CA LEU A 639 2.67 35.14 12.71
C LEU A 639 3.58 33.94 13.06
N LEU A 640 2.98 32.75 13.28
CA LEU A 640 3.63 31.51 13.63
C LEU A 640 2.77 30.35 13.12
N VAL A 641 3.40 29.29 12.65
CA VAL A 641 2.69 28.10 12.23
C VAL A 641 3.13 26.87 13.05
N VAL A 642 2.15 26.11 13.52
CA VAL A 642 2.34 24.80 14.14
C VAL A 642 1.85 23.76 13.15
N SER A 643 2.73 22.90 12.63
CA SER A 643 2.35 21.91 11.63
C SER A 643 3.03 20.54 11.83
N ASN A 644 2.58 19.53 11.10
CA ASN A 644 3.32 18.27 11.03
C ASN A 644 4.60 18.42 10.18
N GLY A 645 5.52 17.44 10.29
CA GLY A 645 6.74 17.38 9.50
C GLY A 645 6.55 16.93 8.04
N GLY A 646 5.35 17.08 7.47
CA GLY A 646 4.99 16.70 6.10
C GLY A 646 5.39 17.72 5.02
N SER A 647 4.62 17.77 3.92
CA SER A 647 4.78 18.81 2.86
C SER A 647 4.42 20.19 3.37
N THR A 648 3.42 20.29 4.25
CA THR A 648 2.99 21.57 4.86
C THR A 648 4.15 22.30 5.54
N MET A 649 5.02 21.59 6.25
CA MET A 649 6.25 22.14 6.83
C MET A 649 7.08 22.88 5.77
N ILE A 650 7.22 22.31 4.56
CA ILE A 650 8.04 22.91 3.51
C ILE A 650 7.33 24.14 2.91
N HIS A 651 5.98 24.12 2.81
CA HIS A 651 5.21 25.29 2.40
C HIS A 651 5.41 26.45 3.38
N VAL A 652 5.36 26.20 4.68
CA VAL A 652 5.61 27.22 5.73
C VAL A 652 7.00 27.84 5.58
N LEU A 653 8.02 27.01 5.39
CA LEU A 653 9.40 27.46 5.17
C LEU A 653 9.52 28.28 3.87
N ALA A 654 8.83 27.87 2.79
CA ALA A 654 8.83 28.63 1.53
C ALA A 654 8.13 30.00 1.64
N HIS A 655 7.19 30.15 2.60
CA HIS A 655 6.60 31.45 2.95
C HIS A 655 7.45 32.26 3.96
N GLY A 656 8.60 31.73 4.38
CA GLY A 656 9.49 32.37 5.34
C GLY A 656 8.87 32.57 6.74
N ARG A 657 7.96 31.71 7.16
CA ARG A 657 7.27 31.84 8.44
C ARG A 657 7.90 31.01 9.55
N PRO A 658 7.90 31.50 10.82
CA PRO A 658 8.34 30.72 11.95
C PRO A 658 7.51 29.44 12.12
N LEU A 659 8.15 28.35 12.54
CA LEU A 659 7.55 27.03 12.49
C LEU A 659 7.84 26.20 13.76
N VAL A 660 6.78 25.62 14.33
CA VAL A 660 6.87 24.48 15.25
C VAL A 660 6.42 23.22 14.51
N ALA A 661 7.30 22.23 14.38
CA ALA A 661 7.05 21.02 13.61
C ALA A 661 6.87 19.79 14.51
N ILE A 662 5.75 19.09 14.35
CA ILE A 662 5.38 17.92 15.16
C ILE A 662 5.59 16.64 14.36
N PRO A 663 6.36 15.64 14.85
CA PRO A 663 6.62 14.41 14.12
C PRO A 663 5.48 13.40 14.26
N LEU A 664 4.51 13.40 13.34
CA LEU A 664 3.37 12.48 13.35
C LEU A 664 3.65 11.15 12.64
N ALA A 665 4.66 11.07 11.75
CA ALA A 665 5.03 9.86 11.03
C ALA A 665 6.55 9.61 11.08
N GLY A 666 6.99 8.36 10.90
CA GLY A 666 8.38 7.96 11.10
C GLY A 666 9.39 8.60 10.16
N ASP A 667 8.99 8.98 8.94
CA ASP A 667 9.85 9.68 7.98
C ASP A 667 10.03 11.16 8.33
N GLN A 668 9.14 11.74 9.14
CA GLN A 668 9.16 13.15 9.56
C GLN A 668 10.23 13.45 10.62
N ASP A 669 10.50 12.51 11.54
CA ASP A 669 11.51 12.68 12.61
C ASP A 669 12.88 13.15 12.07
N ARG A 670 13.34 12.51 11.00
CA ARG A 670 14.65 12.86 10.41
C ARG A 670 14.63 14.24 9.77
N ARG A 671 13.53 14.61 9.14
CA ARG A 671 13.35 15.91 8.48
C ARG A 671 13.29 17.03 9.49
N ILE A 672 12.49 16.86 10.55
CA ILE A 672 12.34 17.82 11.63
C ILE A 672 13.67 18.03 12.35
N ARG A 673 14.37 16.96 12.74
CA ARG A 673 15.70 17.08 13.38
C ARG A 673 16.72 17.86 12.54
N ARG A 674 16.65 17.76 11.21
CA ARG A 674 17.50 18.58 10.32
C ARG A 674 17.08 20.03 10.32
N ALA A 675 15.79 20.34 10.28
CA ALA A 675 15.27 21.70 10.33
C ALA A 675 15.65 22.38 11.66
N VAL A 676 15.51 21.68 12.78
CA VAL A 676 15.92 22.17 14.10
C VAL A 676 17.41 22.47 14.16
N ARG A 677 18.26 21.59 13.63
CA ARG A 677 19.73 21.83 13.56
C ARG A 677 20.10 23.02 12.68
N LEU A 678 19.29 23.32 11.66
CA LEU A 678 19.44 24.50 10.81
C LEU A 678 18.80 25.74 11.41
N GLN A 679 18.18 25.64 12.59
CA GLN A 679 17.50 26.71 13.30
C GLN A 679 16.35 27.37 12.47
N ILE A 680 15.69 26.58 11.59
CA ILE A 680 14.55 27.00 10.77
C ILE A 680 13.21 26.50 11.29
N ALA A 681 13.21 25.69 12.35
CA ALA A 681 12.02 25.21 13.03
C ALA A 681 12.34 24.83 14.47
N ASP A 682 11.33 24.90 15.34
CA ASP A 682 11.30 24.21 16.62
C ASP A 682 10.49 22.91 16.53
N THR A 683 10.55 22.09 17.56
CA THR A 683 9.77 20.83 17.63
C THR A 683 9.23 20.63 19.05
N ALA A 684 8.09 19.94 19.14
CA ALA A 684 7.46 19.58 20.40
C ALA A 684 7.14 18.09 20.48
N GLY A 685 6.83 17.61 21.68
CA GLY A 685 6.25 16.30 21.93
C GLY A 685 4.87 16.16 21.30
N ARG A 686 4.28 14.94 21.41
CA ARG A 686 2.97 14.60 20.80
C ARG A 686 1.81 14.71 21.81
N THR A 687 1.93 15.58 22.78
CA THR A 687 0.85 15.90 23.73
C THR A 687 0.36 17.32 23.47
N PRO A 688 -0.93 17.63 23.68
CA PRO A 688 -1.47 18.98 23.52
C PRO A 688 -0.65 20.01 24.30
N GLN A 689 -0.35 19.74 25.57
CA GLN A 689 0.42 20.60 26.47
C GLN A 689 1.80 20.93 25.91
N ALA A 690 2.56 19.91 25.50
CA ALA A 690 3.91 20.12 24.97
C ALA A 690 3.92 20.96 23.68
N VAL A 691 2.91 20.79 22.83
CA VAL A 691 2.75 21.58 21.60
C VAL A 691 2.39 23.03 21.93
N ALA A 692 1.42 23.25 22.84
CA ALA A 692 1.00 24.58 23.27
C ALA A 692 2.16 25.34 23.95
N GLU A 693 2.91 24.70 24.85
CA GLU A 693 4.05 25.30 25.57
C GLU A 693 5.14 25.78 24.62
N VAL A 694 5.55 24.90 23.63
CA VAL A 694 6.59 25.29 22.68
C VAL A 694 6.12 26.40 21.76
N ALA A 695 4.86 26.40 21.32
CA ALA A 695 4.28 27.47 20.51
C ALA A 695 4.20 28.77 21.30
N ALA A 696 3.74 28.74 22.56
CA ALA A 696 3.64 29.92 23.43
C ALA A 696 5.03 30.50 23.78
N ARG A 697 6.03 29.64 24.00
CA ARG A 697 7.42 30.09 24.18
C ARG A 697 7.91 30.82 22.94
N LEU A 698 7.78 30.22 21.75
CA LEU A 698 8.23 30.81 20.49
C LEU A 698 7.46 32.11 20.16
N LEU A 699 6.19 32.22 20.56
CA LEU A 699 5.40 33.45 20.45
C LEU A 699 6.01 34.59 21.27
N ARG A 700 6.54 34.31 22.46
CA ARG A 700 7.17 35.32 23.35
C ARG A 700 8.62 35.67 22.97
N GLU A 701 9.22 34.96 22.00
CA GLU A 701 10.60 35.12 21.56
C GLU A 701 10.67 35.76 20.15
N PRO A 702 10.41 37.09 19.93
CA PRO A 702 10.37 37.70 18.62
C PRO A 702 11.71 37.60 17.88
N GLU A 703 12.84 37.77 18.60
CA GLU A 703 14.18 37.67 18.03
C GLU A 703 14.45 36.25 17.45
N ARG A 704 14.01 35.21 18.16
CA ARG A 704 14.11 33.83 17.70
C ARG A 704 13.28 33.58 16.45
N ARG A 705 12.03 34.10 16.41
CA ARG A 705 11.21 34.02 15.21
C ARG A 705 11.88 34.71 14.02
N ALA A 706 12.41 35.91 14.25
CA ALA A 706 13.16 36.65 13.21
C ALA A 706 14.42 35.90 12.74
N ALA A 707 15.16 35.28 13.65
CA ALA A 707 16.31 34.45 13.32
C ALA A 707 15.90 33.22 12.48
N MET A 708 14.81 32.53 12.81
CA MET A 708 14.27 31.44 11.99
C MET A 708 13.94 31.87 10.58
N CYS A 709 13.32 33.03 10.41
CA CYS A 709 13.00 33.59 9.11
C CYS A 709 14.25 33.92 8.29
N ARG A 710 15.28 34.53 8.93
CA ARG A 710 16.58 34.81 8.27
C ARG A 710 17.26 33.53 7.82
N HIS A 711 17.41 32.52 8.68
CA HIS A 711 18.03 31.24 8.32
C HIS A 711 17.24 30.50 7.23
N THR A 712 15.92 30.63 7.22
CA THR A 712 15.08 30.05 6.14
C THR A 712 15.34 30.77 4.82
N ALA A 713 15.44 32.10 4.82
CA ALA A 713 15.76 32.90 3.64
C ALA A 713 17.13 32.56 3.06
N GLU A 714 18.16 32.34 3.91
CA GLU A 714 19.49 31.92 3.49
C GLU A 714 19.49 30.57 2.76
N LEU A 715 18.55 29.69 3.08
CA LEU A 715 18.41 28.40 2.38
C LEU A 715 17.76 28.54 1.00
N GLY A 716 17.14 29.68 0.69
CA GLY A 716 16.49 29.97 -0.58
C GLY A 716 15.39 28.99 -0.95
N ILE A 717 14.59 28.55 0.03
CA ILE A 717 13.48 27.61 -0.21
C ILE A 717 12.37 28.34 -0.95
N ALA A 718 12.08 27.89 -2.17
CA ALA A 718 11.16 28.57 -3.07
C ALA A 718 10.04 27.65 -3.60
N ASN A 719 8.91 28.27 -3.96
CA ASN A 719 7.86 27.60 -4.72
C ASN A 719 8.26 27.53 -6.20
N GLY A 720 8.45 26.33 -6.71
CA GLY A 720 8.89 26.07 -8.08
C GLY A 720 7.77 25.80 -9.08
N VAL A 721 6.52 26.14 -8.80
CA VAL A 721 5.39 25.79 -9.68
C VAL A 721 5.48 26.47 -11.04
N THR A 722 5.88 27.71 -11.08
CA THR A 722 6.05 28.48 -12.33
C THR A 722 7.12 27.85 -13.22
N GLU A 723 8.26 27.49 -12.65
CA GLU A 723 9.33 26.80 -13.39
C GLU A 723 8.93 25.39 -13.83
N ALA A 724 8.12 24.70 -13.03
CA ALA A 724 7.59 23.38 -13.40
C ALA A 724 6.65 23.48 -14.60
N VAL A 725 5.75 24.48 -14.64
CA VAL A 725 4.86 24.72 -15.78
C VAL A 725 5.65 25.13 -17.02
N ALA A 726 6.59 26.06 -16.89
CA ALA A 726 7.46 26.46 -18.00
C ALA A 726 8.22 25.27 -18.60
N ALA A 727 8.68 24.33 -17.75
CA ALA A 727 9.33 23.10 -18.19
C ALA A 727 8.38 22.19 -18.97
N LEU A 728 7.12 22.01 -18.54
CA LEU A 728 6.11 21.21 -19.26
C LEU A 728 5.77 21.80 -20.61
N LEU A 729 5.56 23.12 -20.69
CA LEU A 729 5.29 23.84 -21.93
C LEU A 729 6.48 23.72 -22.92
N ALA A 730 7.70 23.85 -22.41
CA ALA A 730 8.90 23.67 -23.23
C ALA A 730 9.05 22.23 -23.75
N LEU A 731 8.66 21.22 -22.98
CA LEU A 731 8.67 19.81 -23.41
C LEU A 731 7.58 19.55 -24.46
N ALA A 732 6.37 20.10 -24.29
CA ALA A 732 5.27 19.96 -25.24
C ALA A 732 5.62 20.56 -26.60
N ARG A 733 6.28 21.72 -26.62
CA ARG A 733 6.73 22.38 -27.86
C ARG A 733 7.86 21.65 -28.57
N ARG A 734 8.74 20.91 -27.88
CA ARG A 734 9.83 20.14 -28.46
C ARG A 734 9.39 18.82 -29.09
N GLY A 735 8.15 18.42 -28.92
CA GLY A 735 7.56 17.21 -29.49
C GLY A 735 6.88 17.42 -30.83
N LYS A 736 6.64 18.66 -31.17
CA LYS A 736 6.12 19.14 -32.46
C LYS A 736 7.27 19.64 -33.33
#